data_1acb79b531545c51c36a267e05d77409
#
_entry.id   1acb79b531545c51c36a267e05d77409
#
_cell.length_a   1.000
_cell.length_b   1.000
_cell.length_c   1.000
_cell.angle_alpha   90.00
_cell.angle_beta   90.00
_cell.angle_gamma   90.00
#
_symmetry.space_group_name_H-M   'P 1'
#
loop_
_entity.id
_entity.type
_entity.pdbx_description
1 polymer ?
#
loop_
_entity_poly.entity_id
_entity_poly.type
_entity_poly.pdbx_seq_one_letter_code
_entity_poly.pdbx_strand_id
1 'polypeptide(L)'
;MRISRKWFNQFMDVQDLSIEEMAKRITDAGFEVEGIEHLSQGTNLVIGHVETCTEHPDSDHLHCTTVNVGNEVVNIVCGAPNVAAGQNVIVALPGAVLPGGEIKNGVIRGVESNGMICSLLELGVDPASLDDDQKSGIEVLPADAPIGNTDPLGYLGLDDEVLDIGLTPNRNDCLAAFNMAKEAGAILNREVKLPKYEGASDVGTPSNLHVESTTSKCPLFYGKVINHLTIKESPKWMKELLAASGVKSINNIVDISNIVMLETGQPMHFYDAKSLPSQSIVVADGFDEEYTALDGVTYKLQPEDIVITNQGKPIGIAGVMGGDDSKILDTTDSIIIECAIFDHVAIRNTARRLNLSTEASVRYQKGIEPLASKKALDRAVQLLIEYADATGIEETVQYGQVPYEPKSISCTLEAINNRLGTDFNLDEVVDVFARLDFEPEVTNDLITCHIPSSRTDMEGMADLSEEVIRMLGYDRLPSTLPVMPMTEGKLTYKQQLTRQARQFLCAQGLQDCLTYTLVSTEKKDNAIFNNDEAIELASPMSEERRYIRTSILPSLLDVVSYNRARNIKDINVFELSDVAGVSGAKMHLAIAMSGNLQQTRWTSDVTPSDFYTLKGLVEAFFEQIGIVAQRISFVENDMDTTHFHPYRSAKIMLGKDCVGLLGDIHPQYGKNIVMAELDFDALIDVKKSKIKFTPVSKYPSVSRDLAFVLDRTMPVQKVVDTINKQGRLNKEMIIRDVEVFDVYEGEHVSKDEKSVALSITFQSDSHTLKDEEINQVFEAILEHIQKDCNATLRS
;
A
#
# COMPACT_ATOMS: atom_id res chain seq x y z
N MET A 1 11.30 13.32 -6.23
CA MET A 1 12.31 14.09 -7.04
C MET A 1 13.22 14.83 -6.09
N ARG A 2 14.54 14.50 -6.15
CA ARG A 2 15.53 15.18 -5.32
C ARG A 2 16.14 16.34 -6.10
N ILE A 3 16.10 17.54 -5.55
CA ILE A 3 16.68 18.73 -6.16
C ILE A 3 17.30 19.62 -5.08
N SER A 4 18.52 20.09 -5.31
CA SER A 4 19.24 20.86 -4.33
C SER A 4 19.01 22.36 -4.47
N ARG A 5 19.19 23.10 -3.34
CA ARG A 5 19.12 24.55 -3.32
C ARG A 5 20.16 25.21 -4.24
N LYS A 6 21.40 24.65 -4.29
CA LYS A 6 22.43 25.10 -5.21
C LYS A 6 22.00 24.95 -6.67
N TRP A 7 21.27 23.86 -6.98
CA TRP A 7 20.78 23.65 -8.33
C TRP A 7 19.69 24.68 -8.70
N PHE A 8 18.74 24.97 -7.80
CA PHE A 8 17.78 26.04 -8.01
C PHE A 8 18.48 27.39 -8.20
N ASN A 9 19.54 27.70 -7.42
CA ASN A 9 20.32 28.93 -7.55
C ASN A 9 21.04 29.09 -8.91
N GLN A 10 21.27 28.01 -9.66
CA GLN A 10 21.76 28.10 -11.04
C GLN A 10 20.71 28.64 -12.01
N PHE A 11 19.42 28.46 -11.70
CA PHE A 11 18.32 28.85 -12.56
C PHE A 11 17.60 30.11 -12.10
N MET A 12 17.54 30.37 -10.80
CA MET A 12 16.89 31.52 -10.19
C MET A 12 17.53 31.85 -8.84
N ASP A 13 17.52 33.14 -8.46
CA ASP A 13 18.02 33.54 -7.14
C ASP A 13 17.03 33.13 -6.04
N VAL A 14 17.44 32.22 -5.14
CA VAL A 14 16.69 31.76 -3.96
C VAL A 14 17.50 31.92 -2.67
N GLN A 15 18.56 32.71 -2.66
CA GLN A 15 19.45 32.88 -1.50
C GLN A 15 18.75 33.63 -0.35
N ASP A 16 17.77 34.44 -0.63
CA ASP A 16 16.99 35.19 0.37
C ASP A 16 15.92 34.34 1.09
N LEU A 17 15.67 33.13 0.63
CA LEU A 17 14.69 32.21 1.22
C LEU A 17 15.40 31.11 2.02
N SER A 18 14.86 30.73 3.19
CA SER A 18 15.29 29.50 3.85
C SER A 18 14.75 28.27 3.09
N ILE A 19 15.39 27.13 3.28
CA ILE A 19 14.95 25.87 2.63
C ILE A 19 13.56 25.46 3.13
N GLU A 20 13.22 25.73 4.39
CA GLU A 20 11.92 25.45 4.99
C GLU A 20 10.82 26.34 4.37
N GLU A 21 11.11 27.60 4.11
CA GLU A 21 10.16 28.50 3.44
C GLU A 21 9.93 28.08 1.99
N MET A 22 10.99 27.64 1.28
CA MET A 22 10.85 27.06 -0.07
C MET A 22 9.99 25.81 -0.03
N ALA A 23 10.30 24.88 0.88
CA ALA A 23 9.55 23.62 1.06
C ALA A 23 8.07 23.89 1.34
N LYS A 24 7.79 24.85 2.22
CA LYS A 24 6.42 25.24 2.55
C LYS A 24 5.66 25.77 1.33
N ARG A 25 6.23 26.73 0.57
CA ARG A 25 5.56 27.31 -0.58
C ARG A 25 5.34 26.31 -1.70
N ILE A 26 6.32 25.42 -1.94
CA ILE A 26 6.22 24.35 -2.93
C ILE A 26 5.10 23.36 -2.53
N THR A 27 5.03 22.98 -1.23
CA THR A 27 3.97 22.12 -0.71
C THR A 27 2.59 22.79 -0.81
N ASP A 28 2.48 24.03 -0.40
CA ASP A 28 1.21 24.81 -0.45
C ASP A 28 0.67 24.91 -1.89
N ALA A 29 1.56 24.85 -2.90
CA ALA A 29 1.20 24.88 -4.32
C ALA A 29 1.00 23.48 -4.95
N GLY A 30 0.89 22.41 -4.14
CA GLY A 30 0.51 21.07 -4.57
C GLY A 30 1.67 20.10 -4.83
N PHE A 31 2.91 20.46 -4.49
CA PHE A 31 4.08 19.58 -4.56
C PHE A 31 4.57 19.24 -3.15
N GLU A 32 4.14 18.13 -2.61
CA GLU A 32 4.50 17.70 -1.25
C GLU A 32 6.01 17.53 -1.12
N VAL A 33 6.63 18.35 -0.26
CA VAL A 33 8.03 18.13 0.15
C VAL A 33 8.03 17.11 1.28
N GLU A 34 8.44 15.89 0.96
CA GLU A 34 8.46 14.74 1.88
C GLU A 34 9.61 14.85 2.90
N GLY A 35 10.70 15.55 2.52
CA GLY A 35 11.84 15.72 3.38
C GLY A 35 12.78 16.86 2.94
N ILE A 36 13.52 17.37 3.92
CA ILE A 36 14.66 18.28 3.72
C ILE A 36 15.89 17.56 4.22
N GLU A 37 16.89 17.40 3.37
CA GLU A 37 18.16 16.79 3.70
C GLU A 37 19.27 17.84 3.64
N HIS A 38 20.06 17.90 4.70
CA HIS A 38 21.32 18.65 4.71
C HIS A 38 22.42 17.65 4.39
N LEU A 39 23.18 17.84 3.31
CA LEU A 39 24.24 16.89 2.89
C LEU A 39 25.31 16.72 3.95
N SER A 40 25.54 17.77 4.73
CA SER A 40 26.39 17.71 5.93
C SER A 40 26.02 18.81 6.91
N GLN A 41 26.46 18.70 8.16
CA GLN A 41 26.18 19.66 9.22
C GLN A 41 27.44 19.90 10.07
N GLY A 42 27.65 21.15 10.44
CA GLY A 42 28.73 21.50 11.36
C GLY A 42 28.98 23.00 11.35
N THR A 43 29.31 23.55 12.51
CA THR A 43 29.71 24.96 12.67
C THR A 43 31.14 25.03 13.17
N ASN A 44 31.78 26.17 12.98
CA ASN A 44 33.16 26.44 13.45
C ASN A 44 34.15 25.33 13.00
N LEU A 45 34.06 24.95 11.73
CA LEU A 45 34.93 23.99 11.06
C LEU A 45 36.08 24.72 10.36
N VAL A 46 37.24 24.08 10.24
CA VAL A 46 38.41 24.61 9.52
C VAL A 46 39.22 23.48 8.87
N ILE A 47 39.82 23.76 7.73
CA ILE A 47 40.83 22.85 7.13
C ILE A 47 42.12 23.01 7.89
N GLY A 48 42.59 21.93 8.51
CA GLY A 48 43.84 21.87 9.26
C GLY A 48 44.86 20.93 8.64
N HIS A 49 46.14 21.14 8.95
CA HIS A 49 47.22 20.26 8.57
C HIS A 49 47.83 19.56 9.79
N VAL A 50 47.91 18.25 9.80
CA VAL A 50 48.49 17.45 10.89
C VAL A 50 50.03 17.54 10.81
N GLU A 51 50.63 18.34 11.69
CA GLU A 51 52.10 18.49 11.72
C GLU A 51 52.78 17.29 12.37
N THR A 52 52.21 16.80 13.49
CA THR A 52 52.72 15.61 14.19
C THR A 52 51.61 14.67 14.57
N CYS A 53 51.91 13.38 14.60
CA CYS A 53 51.03 12.32 15.04
C CYS A 53 51.83 11.29 15.81
N THR A 54 51.54 11.08 17.10
CA THR A 54 52.25 10.13 17.97
C THR A 54 51.22 9.27 18.73
N GLU A 55 51.63 8.07 19.15
CA GLU A 55 50.77 7.20 19.96
C GLU A 55 50.49 7.87 21.31
N HIS A 56 49.27 7.68 21.83
CA HIS A 56 48.86 8.20 23.12
C HIS A 56 49.54 7.40 24.26
N PRO A 57 50.12 8.03 25.28
CA PRO A 57 50.89 7.34 26.31
C PRO A 57 50.09 6.30 27.13
N ASP A 58 48.79 6.50 27.26
CA ASP A 58 47.89 5.64 28.03
C ASP A 58 46.79 4.95 27.19
N SER A 59 47.03 4.78 25.89
CA SER A 59 46.08 4.13 24.99
C SER A 59 46.72 3.55 23.74
N ASP A 60 46.31 2.37 23.36
CA ASP A 60 46.71 1.64 22.16
C ASP A 60 45.86 1.98 20.91
N HIS A 61 44.81 2.82 21.06
CA HIS A 61 43.90 3.21 19.97
C HIS A 61 43.81 4.71 19.73
N LEU A 62 44.48 5.53 20.59
CA LEU A 62 44.42 6.99 20.47
C LEU A 62 45.75 7.53 19.97
N HIS A 63 45.67 8.61 19.20
CA HIS A 63 46.83 9.36 18.74
C HIS A 63 46.77 10.80 19.27
N CYS A 64 47.94 11.32 19.68
CA CYS A 64 48.13 12.73 20.03
C CYS A 64 48.64 13.46 18.78
N THR A 65 47.87 14.42 18.31
CA THR A 65 48.25 15.20 17.12
C THR A 65 48.41 16.67 17.43
N THR A 66 49.31 17.35 16.72
CA THR A 66 49.34 18.80 16.60
C THR A 66 48.86 19.18 15.21
N VAL A 67 47.87 20.08 15.16
CA VAL A 67 47.22 20.43 13.89
C VAL A 67 47.27 21.93 13.68
N ASN A 68 47.87 22.33 12.58
CA ASN A 68 47.96 23.73 12.15
C ASN A 68 46.63 24.11 11.48
N VAL A 69 45.87 25.00 12.07
CA VAL A 69 44.57 25.45 11.55
C VAL A 69 44.65 26.83 10.87
N GLY A 70 45.86 27.22 10.47
CA GLY A 70 46.13 28.44 9.70
C GLY A 70 46.59 29.60 10.58
N ASN A 71 45.88 29.96 11.63
CA ASN A 71 46.19 31.06 12.57
C ASN A 71 46.90 30.57 13.84
N GLU A 72 46.79 29.29 14.18
CA GLU A 72 47.35 28.68 15.37
C GLU A 72 47.59 27.16 15.16
N VAL A 73 48.31 26.55 16.11
CA VAL A 73 48.49 25.08 16.16
C VAL A 73 47.74 24.59 17.41
N VAL A 74 46.86 23.65 17.22
CA VAL A 74 46.02 23.06 18.29
C VAL A 74 46.42 21.60 18.55
N ASN A 75 46.31 21.20 19.82
CA ASN A 75 46.47 19.80 20.20
C ASN A 75 45.14 19.08 20.12
N ILE A 76 45.13 17.93 19.45
CA ILE A 76 43.91 17.13 19.33
C ILE A 76 44.25 15.65 19.57
N VAL A 77 43.46 15.01 20.41
CA VAL A 77 43.53 13.54 20.58
C VAL A 77 42.51 12.92 19.63
N CYS A 78 43.01 12.08 18.72
CA CYS A 78 42.19 11.42 17.66
C CYS A 78 42.16 9.91 17.84
N GLY A 79 41.01 9.29 17.70
CA GLY A 79 40.84 7.83 17.76
C GLY A 79 40.74 7.14 16.40
N ALA A 80 40.82 7.90 15.30
CA ALA A 80 40.69 7.31 13.97
C ALA A 80 41.93 6.50 13.58
N PRO A 81 41.76 5.33 12.97
CA PRO A 81 42.88 4.45 12.61
C PRO A 81 43.74 4.99 11.46
N ASN A 82 43.20 5.90 10.65
CA ASN A 82 43.86 6.44 9.46
C ASN A 82 44.55 7.80 9.68
N VAL A 83 44.53 8.36 10.91
CA VAL A 83 45.19 9.66 11.18
C VAL A 83 46.72 9.53 11.11
N ALA A 84 47.37 10.45 10.39
CA ALA A 84 48.81 10.47 10.25
C ALA A 84 49.37 11.91 10.07
N ALA A 85 50.63 12.12 10.38
CA ALA A 85 51.33 13.38 10.10
C ALA A 85 51.39 13.65 8.58
N GLY A 86 51.27 14.91 8.20
CA GLY A 86 51.33 15.35 6.80
C GLY A 86 49.96 15.37 6.09
N GLN A 87 48.88 14.98 6.77
CA GLN A 87 47.53 14.98 6.19
C GLN A 87 46.84 16.33 6.36
N ASN A 88 46.04 16.74 5.35
CA ASN A 88 45.05 17.81 5.49
C ASN A 88 43.74 17.19 5.93
N VAL A 89 43.09 17.78 6.93
CA VAL A 89 41.90 17.20 7.61
C VAL A 89 40.89 18.29 7.93
N ILE A 90 39.68 17.88 8.23
CA ILE A 90 38.62 18.77 8.73
C ILE A 90 38.73 18.79 10.25
N VAL A 91 38.80 19.98 10.84
CA VAL A 91 38.89 20.20 12.27
C VAL A 91 37.67 20.96 12.75
N ALA A 92 36.98 20.41 13.73
CA ALA A 92 35.97 21.10 14.51
C ALA A 92 36.63 21.76 15.72
N LEU A 93 36.65 23.07 15.75
CA LEU A 93 37.22 23.86 16.84
C LEU A 93 36.28 23.89 18.06
N PRO A 94 36.77 24.25 19.28
CA PRO A 94 35.91 24.37 20.45
C PRO A 94 34.75 25.36 20.20
N GLY A 95 33.53 24.97 20.60
CA GLY A 95 32.30 25.69 20.29
C GLY A 95 31.65 25.27 18.97
N ALA A 96 32.27 24.34 18.18
CA ALA A 96 31.64 23.73 17.03
C ALA A 96 30.44 22.88 17.45
N VAL A 97 29.33 23.00 16.72
CA VAL A 97 28.12 22.17 16.90
C VAL A 97 28.06 21.19 15.74
N LEU A 98 28.10 19.91 16.05
CA LEU A 98 28.01 18.79 15.13
C LEU A 98 26.73 18.01 15.43
N PRO A 99 26.25 17.09 14.57
CA PRO A 99 25.12 16.20 14.86
C PRO A 99 25.24 15.43 16.18
N GLY A 100 26.48 15.05 16.56
CA GLY A 100 26.79 14.36 17.83
C GLY A 100 26.85 15.26 19.07
N GLY A 101 26.79 16.59 18.92
CA GLY A 101 26.84 17.55 20.01
C GLY A 101 27.90 18.66 19.84
N GLU A 102 28.06 19.46 20.89
CA GLU A 102 29.01 20.58 20.93
C GLU A 102 30.43 20.11 21.28
N ILE A 103 31.42 20.54 20.51
CA ILE A 103 32.84 20.29 20.78
C ILE A 103 33.37 21.27 21.84
N LYS A 104 33.97 20.73 22.88
CA LYS A 104 34.50 21.50 24.00
C LYS A 104 35.97 21.18 24.20
N ASN A 105 36.70 22.17 24.78
CA ASN A 105 38.03 21.88 25.29
C ASN A 105 37.94 20.79 26.36
N GLY A 106 38.79 19.80 26.26
CA GLY A 106 38.80 18.65 27.14
C GLY A 106 40.17 18.06 27.41
N VAL A 107 40.20 17.15 28.37
CA VAL A 107 41.39 16.33 28.67
C VAL A 107 41.02 14.87 28.44
N ILE A 108 41.59 14.22 27.46
CA ILE A 108 41.34 12.82 27.13
C ILE A 108 42.49 11.96 27.66
N ARG A 109 42.22 11.16 28.70
CA ARG A 109 43.21 10.30 29.39
C ARG A 109 44.50 11.07 29.78
N GLY A 110 44.36 12.29 30.28
CA GLY A 110 45.51 13.10 30.75
C GLY A 110 46.16 13.99 29.68
N VAL A 111 45.75 13.95 28.43
CA VAL A 111 46.25 14.79 27.35
C VAL A 111 45.18 15.80 26.93
N GLU A 112 45.58 17.09 26.80
CA GLU A 112 44.70 18.17 26.35
C GLU A 112 44.28 17.94 24.87
N SER A 113 42.98 18.11 24.60
CA SER A 113 42.40 18.07 23.27
C SER A 113 41.49 19.31 23.09
N ASN A 114 41.92 20.19 22.17
CA ASN A 114 41.29 21.47 21.88
C ASN A 114 40.64 21.49 20.51
N GLY A 115 39.77 20.48 20.24
CA GLY A 115 39.07 20.29 19.01
C GLY A 115 38.90 18.82 18.68
N MET A 116 38.34 18.55 17.50
CA MET A 116 38.15 17.20 16.99
C MET A 116 38.49 17.16 15.49
N ILE A 117 39.27 16.15 15.06
CA ILE A 117 39.42 15.84 13.62
C ILE A 117 38.23 15.02 13.22
N CYS A 118 37.48 15.45 12.18
CA CYS A 118 36.17 14.92 11.83
C CYS A 118 36.26 13.85 10.72
N SER A 119 35.44 12.83 10.87
CA SER A 119 34.98 11.95 9.78
C SER A 119 33.75 12.57 9.09
N LEU A 120 33.42 12.11 7.89
CA LEU A 120 32.19 12.53 7.20
C LEU A 120 30.92 12.06 7.95
N LEU A 121 30.98 10.94 8.66
CA LEU A 121 29.88 10.47 9.51
C LEU A 121 29.56 11.43 10.66
N GLU A 122 30.60 11.97 11.30
CA GLU A 122 30.44 12.96 12.39
C GLU A 122 29.88 14.29 11.91
N LEU A 123 30.08 14.59 10.62
CA LEU A 123 29.51 15.74 9.93
C LEU A 123 28.08 15.44 9.39
N GLY A 124 27.52 14.29 9.69
CA GLY A 124 26.14 13.93 9.33
C GLY A 124 25.93 13.50 7.87
N VAL A 125 27.01 13.17 7.15
CA VAL A 125 26.89 12.64 5.78
C VAL A 125 26.26 11.23 5.83
N ASP A 126 25.33 10.96 4.91
CA ASP A 126 24.65 9.67 4.84
C ASP A 126 25.65 8.51 4.66
N PRO A 127 25.66 7.52 5.57
CA PRO A 127 26.52 6.34 5.46
C PRO A 127 26.37 5.57 4.14
N ALA A 128 25.21 5.63 3.49
CA ALA A 128 24.98 4.95 2.23
C ALA A 128 25.78 5.54 1.05
N SER A 129 26.16 6.82 1.15
CA SER A 129 26.95 7.53 0.13
C SER A 129 28.45 7.34 0.29
N LEU A 130 28.91 6.81 1.43
CA LEU A 130 30.32 6.69 1.78
C LEU A 130 30.86 5.31 1.41
N ASP A 131 32.15 5.27 1.03
CA ASP A 131 32.89 4.02 0.88
C ASP A 131 33.36 3.45 2.24
N ASP A 132 33.98 2.28 2.25
CA ASP A 132 34.40 1.60 3.48
C ASP A 132 35.54 2.34 4.20
N ASP A 133 36.41 3.01 3.48
CA ASP A 133 37.51 3.80 4.05
C ASP A 133 36.99 5.06 4.73
N GLN A 134 36.03 5.76 4.09
CA GLN A 134 35.37 6.94 4.63
C GLN A 134 34.46 6.62 5.85
N LYS A 135 33.91 5.40 5.91
CA LYS A 135 33.14 4.93 7.08
C LYS A 135 34.02 4.62 8.29
N SER A 136 35.25 4.22 8.06
CA SER A 136 36.12 3.68 9.11
C SER A 136 37.08 4.71 9.73
N GLY A 137 37.21 5.90 9.13
CA GLY A 137 38.23 6.89 9.55
C GLY A 137 37.81 8.35 9.38
N ILE A 138 38.76 9.24 9.57
CA ILE A 138 38.61 10.67 9.28
C ILE A 138 38.67 10.93 7.77
N GLU A 139 38.07 12.04 7.32
CA GLU A 139 38.22 12.51 5.95
C GLU A 139 39.61 13.12 5.74
N VAL A 140 40.37 12.58 4.81
CA VAL A 140 41.69 13.06 4.42
C VAL A 140 41.58 13.86 3.12
N LEU A 141 41.83 15.16 3.24
CA LEU A 141 41.70 16.08 2.13
C LEU A 141 42.91 16.04 1.20
N PRO A 142 42.80 16.44 -0.07
CA PRO A 142 43.92 16.59 -1.00
C PRO A 142 45.05 17.45 -0.45
N ALA A 143 46.28 17.17 -0.87
CA ALA A 143 47.49 17.86 -0.36
C ALA A 143 47.49 19.38 -0.65
N ASP A 144 46.76 19.83 -1.66
CA ASP A 144 46.59 21.23 -2.03
C ASP A 144 45.39 21.93 -1.35
N ALA A 145 44.68 21.25 -0.44
CA ALA A 145 43.56 21.84 0.29
C ALA A 145 44.04 23.06 1.10
N PRO A 146 43.31 24.20 1.06
CA PRO A 146 43.78 25.46 1.61
C PRO A 146 43.70 25.45 3.16
N ILE A 147 44.84 25.30 3.83
CA ILE A 147 44.94 25.31 5.28
C ILE A 147 44.41 26.63 5.84
N GLY A 148 43.58 26.55 6.89
CA GLY A 148 42.90 27.70 7.49
C GLY A 148 41.63 28.15 6.80
N ASN A 149 41.17 27.45 5.76
CA ASN A 149 39.85 27.69 5.17
C ASN A 149 38.75 27.28 6.18
N THR A 150 37.89 28.25 6.50
CA THR A 150 36.80 28.09 7.46
C THR A 150 35.49 27.51 6.87
N ASP A 151 35.56 27.14 5.60
CA ASP A 151 34.45 26.48 4.88
C ASP A 151 34.87 25.14 4.26
N PRO A 152 35.21 24.12 5.07
CA PRO A 152 35.60 22.80 4.56
C PRO A 152 34.42 22.06 3.90
N LEU A 153 33.19 22.32 4.32
CA LEU A 153 32.02 21.69 3.72
C LEU A 153 31.79 22.20 2.30
N GLY A 154 31.88 23.52 2.07
CA GLY A 154 31.84 24.09 0.72
C GLY A 154 33.07 23.68 -0.15
N TYR A 155 34.21 23.46 0.48
CA TYR A 155 35.38 22.91 -0.22
C TYR A 155 35.09 21.50 -0.76
N LEU A 156 34.39 20.66 0.01
CA LEU A 156 33.96 19.32 -0.41
C LEU A 156 32.69 19.31 -1.26
N GLY A 157 31.96 20.41 -1.33
CA GLY A 157 30.65 20.47 -1.99
C GLY A 157 29.49 19.86 -1.19
N LEU A 158 29.69 19.70 0.10
CA LEU A 158 28.71 19.11 1.03
C LEU A 158 27.85 20.17 1.77
N ASP A 159 28.01 21.44 1.45
CA ASP A 159 27.26 22.59 2.00
C ASP A 159 25.95 22.85 1.27
N ASP A 160 25.23 21.79 0.88
CA ASP A 160 23.98 21.91 0.12
C ASP A 160 22.78 21.33 0.90
N GLU A 161 21.61 21.82 0.56
CA GLU A 161 20.32 21.44 1.13
C GLU A 161 19.47 20.88 0.00
N VAL A 162 18.91 19.68 0.20
CA VAL A 162 18.15 18.96 -0.83
C VAL A 162 16.69 18.86 -0.42
N LEU A 163 15.79 19.22 -1.33
CA LEU A 163 14.36 18.95 -1.20
C LEU A 163 14.05 17.60 -1.84
N ASP A 164 13.41 16.72 -1.08
CA ASP A 164 12.78 15.51 -1.63
C ASP A 164 11.30 15.80 -1.88
N ILE A 165 10.93 15.89 -3.17
CA ILE A 165 9.61 16.32 -3.61
C ILE A 165 8.84 15.10 -4.14
N GLY A 166 7.73 14.78 -3.50
CA GLY A 166 6.75 13.80 -3.94
C GLY A 166 5.99 14.29 -5.17
N LEU A 167 6.20 13.64 -6.32
CA LEU A 167 5.52 14.00 -7.56
C LEU A 167 4.31 13.11 -7.80
N THR A 168 3.14 13.73 -7.95
CA THR A 168 1.92 13.05 -8.37
C THR A 168 2.06 12.49 -9.79
N PRO A 169 1.31 11.44 -10.17
CA PRO A 169 1.43 10.82 -11.49
C PRO A 169 1.19 11.74 -12.69
N ASN A 170 0.39 12.81 -12.51
CA ASN A 170 0.13 13.80 -13.56
C ASN A 170 1.29 14.78 -13.77
N ARG A 171 2.15 15.00 -12.76
CA ARG A 171 3.26 15.97 -12.80
C ARG A 171 4.60 15.29 -13.10
N ASN A 172 4.62 14.37 -14.08
CA ASN A 172 5.84 13.73 -14.57
C ASN A 172 6.82 14.71 -15.25
N ASP A 173 6.35 15.83 -15.75
CA ASP A 173 7.16 16.93 -16.28
C ASP A 173 8.22 17.39 -15.26
N CYS A 174 7.87 17.48 -13.99
CA CYS A 174 8.75 17.88 -12.90
C CYS A 174 9.81 16.82 -12.50
N LEU A 175 9.90 15.67 -13.19
CA LEU A 175 11.07 14.78 -13.12
C LEU A 175 12.29 15.38 -13.84
N ALA A 176 12.10 16.47 -14.56
CA ALA A 176 13.13 17.30 -15.18
C ALA A 176 13.43 18.52 -14.30
N ALA A 177 14.70 18.72 -13.91
CA ALA A 177 15.09 19.86 -13.09
C ALA A 177 14.77 21.21 -13.74
N PHE A 178 14.83 21.30 -15.07
CA PHE A 178 14.45 22.51 -15.80
C PHE A 178 12.95 22.83 -15.65
N ASN A 179 12.08 21.84 -15.75
CA ASN A 179 10.65 22.01 -15.56
C ASN A 179 10.31 22.27 -14.09
N MET A 180 10.96 21.57 -13.15
CA MET A 180 10.80 21.84 -11.71
C MET A 180 11.27 23.26 -11.34
N ALA A 181 12.33 23.74 -11.96
CA ALA A 181 12.79 25.13 -11.76
C ALA A 181 11.77 26.15 -12.30
N LYS A 182 11.19 25.92 -13.48
CA LYS A 182 10.09 26.75 -14.01
C LYS A 182 8.89 26.76 -13.09
N GLU A 183 8.49 25.61 -12.61
CA GLU A 183 7.39 25.46 -11.67
C GLU A 183 7.66 26.20 -10.35
N ALA A 184 8.82 25.98 -9.74
CA ALA A 184 9.23 26.69 -8.54
C ALA A 184 9.34 28.21 -8.80
N GLY A 185 9.83 28.62 -9.95
CA GLY A 185 9.85 30.04 -10.37
C GLY A 185 8.47 30.66 -10.44
N ALA A 186 7.49 29.95 -11.00
CA ALA A 186 6.09 30.37 -11.04
C ALA A 186 5.49 30.48 -9.61
N ILE A 187 5.76 29.49 -8.74
CA ILE A 187 5.29 29.47 -7.34
C ILE A 187 5.94 30.61 -6.52
N LEU A 188 7.24 30.79 -6.65
CA LEU A 188 8.01 31.78 -5.88
C LEU A 188 7.94 33.18 -6.49
N ASN A 189 7.33 33.33 -7.68
CA ASN A 189 7.29 34.54 -8.50
C ASN A 189 8.71 35.05 -8.79
N ARG A 190 9.56 34.18 -9.38
CA ARG A 190 10.96 34.46 -9.74
C ARG A 190 11.20 34.21 -11.22
N GLU A 191 12.03 35.03 -11.84
CA GLU A 191 12.49 34.80 -13.23
C GLU A 191 13.45 33.60 -13.27
N VAL A 192 13.19 32.66 -14.19
CA VAL A 192 14.03 31.45 -14.39
C VAL A 192 14.89 31.64 -15.64
N LYS A 193 16.19 31.35 -15.52
CA LYS A 193 17.17 31.44 -16.62
C LYS A 193 17.78 30.08 -16.84
N LEU A 194 17.31 29.36 -17.85
CA LEU A 194 17.89 28.09 -18.25
C LEU A 194 19.14 28.29 -19.13
N PRO A 195 20.08 27.33 -19.13
CA PRO A 195 21.24 27.39 -20.03
C PRO A 195 20.82 27.39 -21.51
N LYS A 196 21.60 28.07 -22.35
CA LYS A 196 21.39 28.11 -23.82
C LYS A 196 22.26 27.06 -24.49
N TYR A 197 21.66 26.16 -25.24
CA TYR A 197 22.36 25.04 -25.89
C TYR A 197 21.73 24.64 -27.22
N GLU A 198 20.70 25.36 -27.68
CA GLU A 198 19.95 25.03 -28.91
C GLU A 198 20.88 25.02 -30.12
N GLY A 199 20.71 23.99 -30.97
CA GLY A 199 21.47 23.82 -32.21
C GLY A 199 22.86 23.22 -32.04
N ALA A 200 23.28 22.87 -30.83
CA ALA A 200 24.61 22.27 -30.63
C ALA A 200 24.75 20.91 -31.35
N SER A 201 23.67 20.16 -31.54
CA SER A 201 23.68 18.92 -32.32
C SER A 201 23.39 19.08 -33.82
N ASP A 202 23.19 20.31 -34.31
CA ASP A 202 22.91 20.56 -35.74
C ASP A 202 24.18 20.59 -36.58
N VAL A 203 25.34 20.63 -35.96
CA VAL A 203 26.64 20.62 -36.63
C VAL A 203 27.18 19.20 -36.71
N GLY A 204 27.92 18.90 -37.81
CA GLY A 204 28.53 17.61 -37.97
C GLY A 204 28.99 17.33 -39.40
N THR A 205 29.78 16.28 -39.59
CA THR A 205 30.10 15.69 -40.90
C THR A 205 29.03 14.61 -41.22
N PRO A 206 28.85 14.26 -42.52
CA PRO A 206 27.91 13.20 -42.89
C PRO A 206 28.14 11.92 -42.11
N SER A 207 27.04 11.33 -41.59
CA SER A 207 27.08 10.13 -40.77
C SER A 207 26.81 8.86 -41.58
N ASN A 208 27.49 7.78 -41.22
CA ASN A 208 27.21 6.44 -41.71
C ASN A 208 26.31 5.62 -40.76
N LEU A 209 25.93 6.20 -39.65
CA LEU A 209 25.04 5.53 -38.70
C LEU A 209 23.69 5.26 -39.36
N HIS A 210 23.22 4.01 -39.22
CA HIS A 210 21.89 3.61 -39.64
C HIS A 210 21.01 3.42 -38.41
N VAL A 211 19.84 4.08 -38.36
CA VAL A 211 18.87 3.94 -37.27
C VAL A 211 17.51 3.58 -37.89
N GLU A 212 16.89 2.54 -37.37
CA GLU A 212 15.58 2.05 -37.81
C GLU A 212 14.76 1.51 -36.62
N SER A 213 13.45 1.52 -36.73
CA SER A 213 12.57 0.78 -35.85
C SER A 213 11.63 -0.12 -36.63
N THR A 214 11.56 -1.38 -36.26
CA THR A 214 10.61 -2.38 -36.79
C THR A 214 9.35 -2.49 -35.95
N THR A 215 9.27 -1.80 -34.81
CA THR A 215 8.11 -1.73 -33.92
C THR A 215 7.48 -0.34 -33.91
N SER A 216 6.15 -0.29 -33.82
CA SER A 216 5.41 0.97 -33.64
C SER A 216 5.60 1.61 -32.25
N LYS A 217 6.21 0.88 -31.30
CA LYS A 217 6.44 1.33 -29.92
C LYS A 217 7.63 2.31 -29.77
N CYS A 218 8.35 2.61 -30.87
CA CYS A 218 9.39 3.64 -30.91
C CYS A 218 9.07 4.64 -32.02
N PRO A 219 8.30 5.71 -31.75
CA PRO A 219 7.90 6.70 -32.75
C PRO A 219 9.03 7.65 -33.17
N LEU A 220 10.05 7.80 -32.33
CA LEU A 220 11.18 8.70 -32.58
C LEU A 220 12.48 8.12 -32.03
N PHE A 221 13.54 8.20 -32.82
CA PHE A 221 14.89 7.86 -32.39
C PHE A 221 15.90 8.82 -33.04
N TYR A 222 16.71 9.49 -32.25
CA TYR A 222 17.89 10.23 -32.66
C TYR A 222 19.15 9.42 -32.34
N GLY A 223 19.98 9.23 -33.36
CA GLY A 223 21.31 8.64 -33.23
C GLY A 223 22.37 9.68 -33.60
N LYS A 224 23.46 9.72 -32.84
CA LYS A 224 24.58 10.63 -33.12
C LYS A 224 25.91 10.00 -32.79
N VAL A 225 26.87 10.12 -33.72
CA VAL A 225 28.24 9.60 -33.55
C VAL A 225 29.17 10.73 -33.16
N ILE A 226 30.04 10.46 -32.16
CA ILE A 226 31.17 11.33 -31.81
C ILE A 226 32.43 10.46 -31.83
N ASN A 227 33.35 10.75 -32.76
CA ASN A 227 34.47 9.89 -33.07
C ASN A 227 35.69 10.10 -32.17
N HIS A 228 35.81 11.23 -31.49
CA HIS A 228 36.92 11.52 -30.61
C HIS A 228 36.45 12.19 -29.35
N LEU A 229 36.73 11.57 -28.20
CA LEU A 229 36.50 12.12 -26.87
C LEU A 229 37.49 11.53 -25.87
N THR A 230 37.56 12.15 -24.70
CA THR A 230 38.47 11.74 -23.64
C THR A 230 37.71 11.37 -22.38
N ILE A 231 37.85 10.11 -21.92
CA ILE A 231 37.34 9.69 -20.60
C ILE A 231 38.25 10.31 -19.54
N LYS A 232 37.66 11.01 -18.62
CA LYS A 232 38.30 11.63 -17.47
C LYS A 232 37.34 11.78 -16.30
N GLU A 233 37.85 12.17 -15.16
CA GLU A 233 37.03 12.49 -14.01
C GLU A 233 36.10 13.66 -14.31
N SER A 234 34.84 13.58 -13.85
CA SER A 234 33.84 14.64 -14.02
C SER A 234 34.23 15.91 -13.25
N PRO A 235 33.87 17.10 -13.74
CA PRO A 235 34.13 18.33 -13.03
C PRO A 235 33.35 18.34 -11.69
N LYS A 236 33.87 19.05 -10.70
CA LYS A 236 33.39 19.10 -9.34
C LYS A 236 31.87 19.39 -9.28
N TRP A 237 31.42 20.44 -9.98
CA TRP A 237 30.01 20.83 -9.99
C TRP A 237 29.06 19.70 -10.44
N MET A 238 29.48 18.88 -11.40
CA MET A 238 28.70 17.78 -11.95
C MET A 238 28.57 16.65 -10.90
N LYS A 239 29.68 16.33 -10.22
CA LYS A 239 29.69 15.34 -9.13
C LYS A 239 28.81 15.77 -7.96
N GLU A 240 28.87 17.06 -7.59
CA GLU A 240 28.04 17.62 -6.52
C GLU A 240 26.55 17.52 -6.84
N LEU A 241 26.12 17.90 -8.05
CA LEU A 241 24.72 17.80 -8.46
C LEU A 241 24.22 16.36 -8.54
N LEU A 242 25.02 15.44 -9.06
CA LEU A 242 24.68 14.02 -9.08
C LEU A 242 24.54 13.45 -7.67
N ALA A 243 25.47 13.75 -6.77
CA ALA A 243 25.43 13.31 -5.37
C ALA A 243 24.17 13.84 -4.66
N ALA A 244 23.86 15.15 -4.81
CA ALA A 244 22.64 15.75 -4.27
C ALA A 244 21.35 15.12 -4.82
N SER A 245 21.40 14.59 -6.05
CA SER A 245 20.30 13.88 -6.69
C SER A 245 20.23 12.38 -6.35
N GLY A 246 21.21 11.88 -5.54
CA GLY A 246 21.29 10.45 -5.19
C GLY A 246 21.88 9.56 -6.29
N VAL A 247 22.60 10.14 -7.26
CA VAL A 247 23.22 9.44 -8.38
C VAL A 247 24.74 9.39 -8.18
N LYS A 248 25.33 8.19 -8.27
CA LYS A 248 26.77 8.01 -8.12
C LYS A 248 27.50 8.46 -9.39
N SER A 249 28.50 9.33 -9.24
CA SER A 249 29.40 9.71 -10.34
C SER A 249 30.31 8.53 -10.73
N ILE A 250 30.52 8.35 -12.03
CA ILE A 250 31.36 7.29 -12.62
C ILE A 250 32.52 7.88 -13.42
N ASN A 251 32.22 8.55 -14.52
CA ASN A 251 33.17 9.29 -15.34
C ASN A 251 32.42 10.37 -16.13
N ASN A 252 33.15 11.30 -16.74
CA ASN A 252 32.55 12.44 -17.43
C ASN A 252 31.48 12.06 -18.49
N ILE A 253 31.63 10.95 -19.19
CA ILE A 253 30.70 10.54 -20.24
C ILE A 253 29.37 10.04 -19.65
N VAL A 254 29.45 9.10 -18.71
CA VAL A 254 28.27 8.56 -18.03
C VAL A 254 27.56 9.64 -17.23
N ASP A 255 28.33 10.49 -16.55
CA ASP A 255 27.79 11.57 -15.73
C ASP A 255 27.09 12.64 -16.56
N ILE A 256 27.60 12.95 -17.76
CA ILE A 256 26.91 13.83 -18.72
C ILE A 256 25.55 13.26 -19.11
N SER A 257 25.48 11.94 -19.40
CA SER A 257 24.17 11.33 -19.73
C SER A 257 23.18 11.43 -18.58
N ASN A 258 23.63 11.23 -17.35
CA ASN A 258 22.82 11.35 -16.13
C ASN A 258 22.39 12.81 -15.87
N ILE A 259 23.29 13.77 -15.97
CA ILE A 259 22.99 15.20 -15.83
C ILE A 259 21.93 15.65 -16.86
N VAL A 260 22.10 15.28 -18.13
CA VAL A 260 21.12 15.64 -19.17
C VAL A 260 19.74 15.01 -18.89
N MET A 261 19.72 13.76 -18.47
CA MET A 261 18.48 13.11 -18.05
C MET A 261 17.81 13.83 -16.86
N LEU A 262 18.59 14.21 -15.85
CA LEU A 262 18.06 14.93 -14.68
C LEU A 262 17.61 16.36 -15.05
N GLU A 263 18.36 17.08 -15.92
CA GLU A 263 18.02 18.44 -16.37
C GLU A 263 16.76 18.47 -17.23
N THR A 264 16.67 17.55 -18.20
CA THR A 264 15.67 17.64 -19.29
C THR A 264 14.52 16.63 -19.17
N GLY A 265 14.65 15.63 -18.29
CA GLY A 265 13.69 14.53 -18.20
C GLY A 265 13.84 13.46 -19.27
N GLN A 266 14.75 13.63 -20.24
CA GLN A 266 14.99 12.70 -21.34
C GLN A 266 16.15 11.78 -21.02
N PRO A 267 15.94 10.49 -20.76
CA PRO A 267 17.03 9.54 -20.64
C PRO A 267 17.74 9.31 -21.97
N MET A 268 19.03 9.11 -21.91
CA MET A 268 19.89 8.85 -23.05
C MET A 268 20.78 7.66 -22.73
N HIS A 269 21.20 6.93 -23.78
CA HIS A 269 22.21 5.89 -23.62
C HIS A 269 23.40 6.15 -24.54
N PHE A 270 24.61 5.92 -24.02
CA PHE A 270 25.86 6.11 -24.77
C PHE A 270 26.55 4.75 -24.93
N TYR A 271 26.71 4.34 -26.17
CA TYR A 271 27.39 3.11 -26.56
C TYR A 271 28.85 3.40 -26.90
N ASP A 272 29.77 2.50 -26.52
CA ASP A 272 31.10 2.49 -27.14
C ASP A 272 30.95 2.16 -28.62
N ALA A 273 31.36 3.11 -29.51
CA ALA A 273 31.19 2.93 -30.94
C ALA A 273 32.02 1.73 -31.49
N LYS A 274 33.12 1.34 -30.83
CA LYS A 274 33.90 0.16 -31.20
C LYS A 274 33.16 -1.16 -30.95
N SER A 275 32.23 -1.18 -30.02
CA SER A 275 31.38 -2.35 -29.77
C SER A 275 30.32 -2.53 -30.85
N LEU A 276 30.05 -1.48 -31.64
CA LEU A 276 29.03 -1.45 -32.71
C LEU A 276 29.65 -1.17 -34.08
N PRO A 277 30.56 -2.01 -34.58
CA PRO A 277 31.30 -1.73 -35.81
C PRO A 277 30.45 -1.63 -37.07
N SER A 278 29.23 -2.14 -37.06
CA SER A 278 28.28 -1.99 -38.16
C SER A 278 27.65 -0.59 -38.23
N GLN A 279 27.81 0.24 -37.19
CA GLN A 279 27.12 1.54 -37.06
C GLN A 279 25.62 1.43 -37.41
N SER A 280 24.94 0.37 -36.89
CA SER A 280 23.53 0.16 -37.12
C SER A 280 22.81 -0.14 -35.80
N ILE A 281 21.78 0.66 -35.52
CA ILE A 281 20.89 0.46 -34.36
C ILE A 281 19.48 0.25 -34.87
N VAL A 282 18.87 -0.88 -34.49
CA VAL A 282 17.48 -1.20 -34.87
C VAL A 282 16.69 -1.45 -33.60
N VAL A 283 15.60 -0.70 -33.42
CA VAL A 283 14.64 -0.93 -32.33
C VAL A 283 13.62 -1.98 -32.78
N ALA A 284 13.47 -3.02 -32.03
CA ALA A 284 12.61 -4.15 -32.40
C ALA A 284 11.89 -4.75 -31.17
N ASP A 285 10.89 -5.58 -31.41
CA ASP A 285 10.24 -6.44 -30.42
C ASP A 285 10.18 -7.89 -30.98
N GLY A 286 9.53 -8.82 -30.25
CA GLY A 286 9.39 -10.21 -30.68
C GLY A 286 10.51 -11.14 -30.22
N PHE A 287 11.32 -10.74 -29.25
CA PHE A 287 12.39 -11.55 -28.68
C PHE A 287 11.87 -12.48 -27.57
N ASP A 288 12.37 -13.72 -27.53
CA ASP A 288 12.08 -14.72 -26.48
C ASP A 288 13.37 -15.45 -26.11
N GLU A 289 14.35 -14.72 -25.58
CA GLU A 289 15.69 -15.21 -25.28
C GLU A 289 16.23 -14.61 -23.97
N GLU A 290 17.32 -15.15 -23.47
CA GLU A 290 18.03 -14.61 -22.31
C GLU A 290 18.98 -13.52 -22.75
N TYR A 291 19.05 -12.45 -21.95
CA TYR A 291 19.90 -11.29 -22.21
C TYR A 291 20.58 -10.82 -20.93
N THR A 292 21.91 -10.60 -20.98
CA THR A 292 22.67 -10.09 -19.83
C THR A 292 22.79 -8.57 -19.92
N ALA A 293 22.21 -7.87 -18.94
CA ALA A 293 22.20 -6.42 -18.87
C ALA A 293 23.42 -5.85 -18.13
N LEU A 294 23.52 -4.51 -18.09
CA LEU A 294 24.64 -3.75 -17.56
C LEU A 294 24.94 -4.03 -16.06
N ASP A 295 23.97 -4.47 -15.31
CA ASP A 295 24.10 -4.88 -13.91
C ASP A 295 24.69 -6.30 -13.74
N GLY A 296 25.01 -6.97 -14.84
CA GLY A 296 25.53 -8.33 -14.86
C GLY A 296 24.49 -9.42 -14.61
N VAL A 297 23.20 -9.05 -14.51
CA VAL A 297 22.08 -9.98 -14.33
C VAL A 297 21.54 -10.42 -15.69
N THR A 298 21.19 -11.71 -15.80
CA THR A 298 20.57 -12.26 -17.00
C THR A 298 19.05 -12.23 -16.86
N TYR A 299 18.37 -11.57 -17.77
CA TYR A 299 16.93 -11.39 -17.83
C TYR A 299 16.31 -12.17 -18.99
N LYS A 300 15.13 -12.70 -18.78
CA LYS A 300 14.34 -13.34 -19.85
C LYS A 300 13.53 -12.29 -20.59
N LEU A 301 13.86 -12.04 -21.84
CA LEU A 301 13.08 -11.20 -22.75
C LEU A 301 11.78 -11.88 -23.13
N GLN A 302 10.73 -11.10 -23.37
CA GLN A 302 9.44 -11.55 -23.89
C GLN A 302 9.09 -10.80 -25.18
N PRO A 303 8.23 -11.36 -26.05
CA PRO A 303 7.89 -10.77 -27.35
C PRO A 303 7.33 -9.36 -27.30
N GLU A 304 6.78 -8.94 -26.17
CA GLU A 304 6.23 -7.60 -25.95
C GLU A 304 7.27 -6.54 -25.60
N ASP A 305 8.46 -6.97 -25.18
CA ASP A 305 9.54 -6.08 -24.76
C ASP A 305 10.12 -5.33 -25.95
N ILE A 306 10.43 -4.04 -25.74
CA ILE A 306 11.18 -3.25 -26.71
C ILE A 306 12.68 -3.50 -26.49
N VAL A 307 13.36 -3.88 -27.53
CA VAL A 307 14.79 -4.23 -27.49
C VAL A 307 15.57 -3.40 -28.49
N ILE A 308 16.69 -2.85 -28.05
CA ILE A 308 17.67 -2.22 -28.95
C ILE A 308 18.57 -3.31 -29.47
N THR A 309 18.79 -3.32 -30.80
CA THR A 309 19.58 -4.37 -31.45
C THR A 309 20.65 -3.79 -32.35
N ASN A 310 21.76 -4.55 -32.47
CA ASN A 310 22.76 -4.36 -33.50
C ASN A 310 22.90 -5.66 -34.31
N GLN A 311 22.72 -5.60 -35.64
CA GLN A 311 22.71 -6.79 -36.52
C GLN A 311 21.78 -7.93 -36.04
N GLY A 312 20.61 -7.56 -35.47
CA GLY A 312 19.61 -8.50 -34.98
C GLY A 312 19.93 -9.13 -33.60
N LYS A 313 20.99 -8.71 -32.93
CA LYS A 313 21.33 -9.14 -31.57
C LYS A 313 20.94 -8.06 -30.55
N PRO A 314 20.33 -8.41 -29.42
CA PRO A 314 20.06 -7.46 -28.34
C PRO A 314 21.33 -6.79 -27.82
N ILE A 315 21.28 -5.47 -27.63
CA ILE A 315 22.32 -4.65 -27.01
C ILE A 315 21.78 -3.79 -25.87
N GLY A 316 20.46 -3.85 -25.61
CA GLY A 316 19.81 -3.16 -24.52
C GLY A 316 18.32 -3.44 -24.44
N ILE A 317 17.77 -3.38 -23.24
CA ILE A 317 16.32 -3.35 -23.00
C ILE A 317 15.91 -1.89 -23.04
N ALA A 318 15.23 -1.48 -24.10
CA ALA A 318 14.93 -0.08 -24.41
C ALA A 318 14.27 0.65 -23.22
N GLY A 319 14.83 1.79 -22.85
CA GLY A 319 14.31 2.63 -21.76
C GLY A 319 14.36 2.02 -20.36
N VAL A 320 14.90 0.80 -20.18
CA VAL A 320 14.99 0.11 -18.89
C VAL A 320 16.46 -0.06 -18.49
N MET A 321 17.26 -0.77 -19.28
CA MET A 321 18.68 -1.00 -18.96
C MET A 321 19.51 -1.34 -20.21
N GLY A 322 20.68 -0.73 -20.33
CA GLY A 322 21.66 -1.03 -21.38
C GLY A 322 22.30 -2.40 -21.23
N GLY A 323 23.09 -2.79 -22.21
CA GLY A 323 23.83 -4.03 -22.21
C GLY A 323 25.24 -3.92 -21.70
N ASP A 324 25.76 -5.00 -21.16
CA ASP A 324 27.13 -5.07 -20.66
C ASP A 324 28.17 -5.02 -21.80
N ASP A 325 27.86 -5.57 -22.97
CA ASP A 325 28.77 -5.68 -24.12
C ASP A 325 29.05 -4.34 -24.85
N SER A 326 28.22 -3.33 -24.62
CA SER A 326 28.30 -2.03 -25.33
C SER A 326 28.54 -0.84 -24.40
N LYS A 327 28.87 -1.10 -23.13
CA LYS A 327 29.11 -0.08 -22.11
C LYS A 327 30.37 0.76 -22.38
N ILE A 328 30.37 1.96 -21.84
CA ILE A 328 31.53 2.86 -21.85
C ILE A 328 32.63 2.28 -20.95
N LEU A 329 33.84 2.20 -21.49
CA LEU A 329 35.07 1.74 -20.81
C LEU A 329 36.04 2.89 -20.69
N ASP A 330 37.02 2.77 -19.81
CA ASP A 330 38.13 3.79 -19.67
C ASP A 330 38.92 3.98 -20.96
N THR A 331 38.87 3.02 -21.89
CA THR A 331 39.52 3.04 -23.20
C THR A 331 38.61 3.53 -24.33
N THR A 332 37.37 3.88 -24.05
CA THR A 332 36.42 4.41 -25.04
C THR A 332 36.87 5.78 -25.50
N ASP A 333 37.02 5.96 -26.82
CA ASP A 333 37.38 7.22 -27.47
C ASP A 333 36.38 7.70 -28.52
N SER A 334 35.34 6.92 -28.74
CA SER A 334 34.26 7.21 -29.66
C SER A 334 32.92 6.61 -29.16
N ILE A 335 31.82 7.35 -29.31
CA ILE A 335 30.53 6.95 -28.81
C ILE A 335 29.42 7.07 -29.87
N ILE A 336 28.38 6.27 -29.68
CA ILE A 336 27.08 6.47 -30.34
C ILE A 336 26.05 6.85 -29.27
N ILE A 337 25.40 7.98 -29.48
CA ILE A 337 24.36 8.49 -28.59
C ILE A 337 23.00 7.97 -29.07
N GLU A 338 22.24 7.38 -28.16
CA GLU A 338 20.81 7.07 -28.30
C GLU A 338 19.99 8.11 -27.55
N CYS A 339 19.02 8.70 -28.24
CA CYS A 339 18.02 9.58 -27.63
C CYS A 339 16.67 9.31 -28.31
N ALA A 340 15.76 8.64 -27.60
CA ALA A 340 14.56 8.08 -28.19
C ALA A 340 13.29 8.33 -27.35
N ILE A 341 12.13 8.15 -27.98
CA ILE A 341 10.83 8.07 -27.32
C ILE A 341 10.31 6.64 -27.49
N PHE A 342 9.95 6.00 -26.39
CA PHE A 342 9.37 4.68 -26.36
C PHE A 342 7.95 4.69 -25.78
N ASP A 343 7.15 3.70 -26.15
CA ASP A 343 5.81 3.52 -25.59
C ASP A 343 5.88 3.29 -24.07
N HIS A 344 5.29 4.22 -23.32
CA HIS A 344 5.36 4.24 -21.86
C HIS A 344 4.69 3.03 -21.19
N VAL A 345 3.66 2.44 -21.84
CA VAL A 345 2.96 1.26 -21.32
C VAL A 345 3.86 0.02 -21.46
N ALA A 346 4.51 -0.14 -22.63
CA ALA A 346 5.44 -1.23 -22.86
C ALA A 346 6.61 -1.18 -21.86
N ILE A 347 7.26 0.00 -21.69
CA ILE A 347 8.35 0.16 -20.72
C ILE A 347 7.89 -0.16 -19.29
N ARG A 348 6.70 0.32 -18.89
CA ARG A 348 6.16 0.03 -17.55
C ARG A 348 5.95 -1.46 -17.33
N ASN A 349 5.39 -2.17 -18.31
CA ASN A 349 5.14 -3.61 -18.19
C ASN A 349 6.44 -4.41 -18.10
N THR A 350 7.43 -4.09 -18.95
CA THR A 350 8.76 -4.70 -18.93
C THR A 350 9.47 -4.44 -17.59
N ALA A 351 9.54 -3.19 -17.14
CA ALA A 351 10.21 -2.81 -15.90
C ALA A 351 9.60 -3.49 -14.67
N ARG A 352 8.25 -3.54 -14.59
CA ARG A 352 7.55 -4.23 -13.49
C ARG A 352 7.76 -5.73 -13.50
N ARG A 353 7.70 -6.37 -14.66
CA ARG A 353 7.92 -7.81 -14.81
C ARG A 353 9.34 -8.20 -14.41
N LEU A 354 10.34 -7.41 -14.82
CA LEU A 354 11.73 -7.64 -14.49
C LEU A 354 12.12 -7.15 -13.09
N ASN A 355 11.22 -6.47 -12.39
CA ASN A 355 11.46 -5.80 -11.09
C ASN A 355 12.63 -4.82 -11.17
N LEU A 356 12.74 -4.06 -12.27
CA LEU A 356 13.76 -3.06 -12.53
C LEU A 356 13.19 -1.65 -12.41
N SER A 357 13.70 -0.88 -11.45
CA SER A 357 13.37 0.53 -11.27
C SER A 357 14.63 1.37 -11.42
N THR A 358 14.88 1.83 -12.63
CA THR A 358 16.01 2.73 -12.94
C THR A 358 15.53 4.15 -13.14
N GLU A 359 16.38 5.14 -13.01
CA GLU A 359 16.07 6.56 -13.29
C GLU A 359 15.49 6.76 -14.71
N ALA A 360 16.00 6.00 -15.68
CA ALA A 360 15.48 5.99 -17.04
C ALA A 360 14.08 5.38 -17.10
N SER A 361 13.88 4.18 -16.53
CA SER A 361 12.59 3.49 -16.59
C SER A 361 11.47 4.26 -15.89
N VAL A 362 11.77 4.93 -14.76
CA VAL A 362 10.81 5.78 -14.04
C VAL A 362 10.31 6.93 -14.91
N ARG A 363 11.19 7.56 -15.72
CA ARG A 363 10.81 8.63 -16.65
C ARG A 363 10.01 8.10 -17.83
N TYR A 364 10.52 7.06 -18.50
CA TYR A 364 9.82 6.48 -19.65
C TYR A 364 8.44 5.91 -19.32
N GLN A 365 8.27 5.27 -18.15
CA GLN A 365 6.98 4.72 -17.71
C GLN A 365 5.87 5.77 -17.56
N LYS A 366 6.27 7.01 -17.27
CA LYS A 366 5.35 8.15 -17.10
C LYS A 366 5.16 8.95 -18.36
N GLY A 367 5.95 8.68 -19.40
CA GLY A 367 5.97 9.41 -20.66
C GLY A 367 7.05 10.50 -20.68
N ILE A 368 7.67 10.68 -21.85
CA ILE A 368 8.69 11.70 -22.11
C ILE A 368 8.05 12.89 -22.82
N GLU A 369 8.46 14.10 -22.49
CA GLU A 369 8.08 15.30 -23.24
C GLU A 369 8.49 15.16 -24.72
N PRO A 370 7.55 15.25 -25.69
CA PRO A 370 7.86 14.97 -27.09
C PRO A 370 8.96 15.86 -27.69
N LEU A 371 9.04 17.13 -27.26
CA LEU A 371 10.04 18.08 -27.75
C LEU A 371 11.35 18.08 -26.92
N ALA A 372 11.42 17.34 -25.82
CA ALA A 372 12.61 17.29 -24.98
C ALA A 372 13.79 16.55 -25.64
N SER A 373 13.53 15.54 -26.49
CA SER A 373 14.58 14.69 -27.07
C SER A 373 15.63 15.47 -27.87
N LYS A 374 15.20 16.41 -28.74
CA LYS A 374 16.14 17.24 -29.50
C LYS A 374 16.93 18.19 -28.60
N LYS A 375 16.27 18.79 -27.59
CA LYS A 375 16.89 19.68 -26.61
C LYS A 375 17.92 18.93 -25.77
N ALA A 376 17.58 17.71 -25.32
CA ALA A 376 18.48 16.85 -24.57
C ALA A 376 19.73 16.48 -25.40
N LEU A 377 19.55 16.14 -26.67
CA LEU A 377 20.67 15.85 -27.56
C LEU A 377 21.59 17.07 -27.74
N ASP A 378 21.03 18.28 -27.94
CA ASP A 378 21.79 19.52 -28.02
C ASP A 378 22.60 19.75 -26.72
N ARG A 379 21.98 19.56 -25.56
CA ARG A 379 22.63 19.70 -24.25
C ARG A 379 23.75 18.70 -24.06
N ALA A 380 23.53 17.43 -24.42
CA ALA A 380 24.55 16.39 -24.32
C ALA A 380 25.76 16.72 -25.19
N VAL A 381 25.55 17.12 -26.44
CA VAL A 381 26.64 17.49 -27.35
C VAL A 381 27.41 18.69 -26.83
N GLN A 382 26.74 19.73 -26.31
CA GLN A 382 27.40 20.88 -25.69
C GLN A 382 28.32 20.43 -24.51
N LEU A 383 27.78 19.62 -23.59
CA LEU A 383 28.56 19.17 -22.42
C LEU A 383 29.74 18.25 -22.81
N LEU A 384 29.55 17.41 -23.84
CA LEU A 384 30.63 16.55 -24.34
C LEU A 384 31.73 17.36 -24.99
N ILE A 385 31.44 18.45 -25.73
CA ILE A 385 32.43 19.36 -26.25
C ILE A 385 33.20 20.04 -25.11
N GLU A 386 32.51 20.52 -24.11
CA GLU A 386 33.09 21.30 -23.00
C GLU A 386 33.90 20.45 -22.02
N TYR A 387 33.38 19.23 -21.65
CA TYR A 387 33.96 18.44 -20.57
C TYR A 387 34.54 17.09 -21.00
N ALA A 388 34.43 16.71 -22.28
CA ALA A 388 35.00 15.48 -22.79
C ALA A 388 35.93 15.69 -24.03
N ASP A 389 36.27 16.94 -24.35
CA ASP A 389 37.12 17.31 -25.49
C ASP A 389 36.55 16.74 -26.82
N ALA A 390 35.24 16.62 -26.93
CA ALA A 390 34.60 15.94 -28.05
C ALA A 390 34.84 16.66 -29.36
N THR A 391 35.31 15.92 -30.38
CA THR A 391 35.54 16.35 -31.73
C THR A 391 35.09 15.27 -32.73
N GLY A 392 35.16 15.53 -34.03
CA GLY A 392 34.75 14.54 -35.03
C GLY A 392 33.26 14.19 -34.92
N ILE A 393 32.43 15.22 -34.67
CA ILE A 393 31.00 15.08 -34.47
C ILE A 393 30.36 14.86 -35.86
N GLU A 394 29.52 13.81 -35.99
CA GLU A 394 28.75 13.53 -37.20
C GLU A 394 27.36 14.16 -37.14
N GLU A 395 26.68 14.28 -38.30
CA GLU A 395 25.31 14.73 -38.38
C GLU A 395 24.36 13.83 -37.57
N THR A 396 23.33 14.42 -37.03
CA THR A 396 22.29 13.65 -36.30
C THR A 396 21.47 12.83 -37.29
N VAL A 397 21.35 11.52 -37.04
CA VAL A 397 20.47 10.64 -37.80
C VAL A 397 19.16 10.50 -37.06
N GLN A 398 18.06 10.66 -37.77
CA GLN A 398 16.71 10.58 -37.20
C GLN A 398 15.92 9.47 -37.86
N TYR A 399 15.26 8.64 -37.02
CA TYR A 399 14.15 7.76 -37.43
C TYR A 399 12.83 8.30 -36.86
N GLY A 400 11.78 8.25 -37.67
CA GLY A 400 10.44 8.65 -37.24
C GLY A 400 10.22 10.16 -37.17
N GLN A 401 9.18 10.55 -36.44
CA GLN A 401 8.77 11.94 -36.27
C GLN A 401 8.40 12.21 -34.82
N VAL A 402 8.57 13.47 -34.40
CA VAL A 402 8.17 13.89 -33.05
C VAL A 402 6.65 13.73 -32.90
N PRO A 403 6.18 12.92 -31.96
CA PRO A 403 4.76 12.65 -31.74
C PRO A 403 4.11 13.79 -30.93
N TYR A 404 4.06 14.98 -31.47
CA TYR A 404 3.54 16.17 -30.79
C TYR A 404 2.58 16.97 -31.68
N GLU A 405 1.44 17.31 -31.09
CA GLU A 405 0.48 18.25 -31.63
C GLU A 405 0.27 19.41 -30.66
N PRO A 406 0.42 20.67 -31.06
CA PRO A 406 0.17 21.83 -30.20
C PRO A 406 -1.26 21.79 -29.62
N LYS A 407 -1.39 21.99 -28.31
CA LYS A 407 -2.66 21.91 -27.58
C LYS A 407 -3.07 23.27 -27.06
N SER A 408 -4.33 23.64 -27.29
CA SER A 408 -4.92 24.84 -26.70
C SER A 408 -6.21 24.49 -25.95
N ILE A 409 -6.38 25.04 -24.76
CA ILE A 409 -7.57 24.82 -23.91
C ILE A 409 -8.22 26.17 -23.64
N SER A 410 -9.53 26.28 -23.87
CA SER A 410 -10.28 27.51 -23.64
C SER A 410 -11.30 27.34 -22.50
N CYS A 411 -11.44 28.36 -21.67
CA CYS A 411 -12.43 28.43 -20.58
C CYS A 411 -12.88 29.89 -20.39
N THR A 412 -13.95 30.09 -19.62
CA THR A 412 -14.38 31.40 -19.14
C THR A 412 -14.03 31.57 -17.67
N LEU A 413 -13.81 32.80 -17.22
CA LEU A 413 -13.63 33.10 -15.79
C LEU A 413 -14.81 32.58 -14.93
N GLU A 414 -16.04 32.75 -15.44
CA GLU A 414 -17.23 32.25 -14.76
C GLU A 414 -17.20 30.71 -14.58
N ALA A 415 -16.74 29.97 -15.59
CA ALA A 415 -16.65 28.52 -15.51
C ALA A 415 -15.63 28.06 -14.48
N ILE A 416 -14.47 28.75 -14.39
CA ILE A 416 -13.45 28.48 -13.35
C ILE A 416 -14.04 28.74 -11.96
N ASN A 417 -14.60 29.93 -11.73
CA ASN A 417 -15.15 30.30 -10.43
C ASN A 417 -16.31 29.40 -10.00
N ASN A 418 -17.21 29.04 -10.92
CA ASN A 418 -18.30 28.11 -10.62
C ASN A 418 -17.81 26.71 -10.26
N ARG A 419 -16.74 26.23 -10.92
CA ARG A 419 -16.15 24.93 -10.61
C ARG A 419 -15.47 24.91 -9.26
N LEU A 420 -14.74 25.96 -8.94
CA LEU A 420 -13.98 26.06 -7.67
C LEU A 420 -14.84 26.55 -6.49
N GLY A 421 -15.94 27.23 -6.78
CA GLY A 421 -16.74 27.92 -5.74
C GLY A 421 -16.06 29.19 -5.24
N THR A 422 -15.33 29.90 -6.11
CA THR A 422 -14.55 31.09 -5.81
C THR A 422 -15.10 32.33 -6.54
N ASP A 423 -14.45 33.48 -6.30
CA ASP A 423 -14.76 34.80 -6.93
C ASP A 423 -13.47 35.48 -7.43
N PHE A 424 -12.52 34.71 -7.95
CA PHE A 424 -11.29 35.25 -8.53
C PHE A 424 -11.60 36.24 -9.67
N ASN A 425 -10.75 37.28 -9.79
CA ASN A 425 -10.85 38.21 -10.87
C ASN A 425 -10.02 37.76 -12.11
N LEU A 426 -10.24 38.39 -13.26
CA LEU A 426 -9.59 37.98 -14.51
C LEU A 426 -8.08 38.17 -14.49
N ASP A 427 -7.60 39.27 -13.87
CA ASP A 427 -6.17 39.56 -13.83
C ASP A 427 -5.40 38.54 -13.01
N GLU A 428 -5.96 38.08 -11.86
CA GLU A 428 -5.37 37.01 -11.06
C GLU A 428 -5.24 35.71 -11.85
N VAL A 429 -6.29 35.31 -12.57
CA VAL A 429 -6.31 34.06 -13.35
C VAL A 429 -5.34 34.12 -14.53
N VAL A 430 -5.31 35.24 -15.26
CA VAL A 430 -4.39 35.45 -16.36
C VAL A 430 -2.93 35.49 -15.89
N ASP A 431 -2.64 36.13 -14.77
CA ASP A 431 -1.31 36.13 -14.16
C ASP A 431 -0.83 34.70 -13.80
N VAL A 432 -1.71 33.87 -13.25
CA VAL A 432 -1.38 32.45 -12.99
C VAL A 432 -0.99 31.74 -14.28
N PHE A 433 -1.79 31.84 -15.32
CA PHE A 433 -1.50 31.15 -16.58
C PHE A 433 -0.22 31.69 -17.24
N ALA A 434 0.03 32.98 -17.17
CA ALA A 434 1.25 33.59 -17.68
C ALA A 434 2.50 33.11 -16.94
N ARG A 435 2.44 33.01 -15.60
CA ARG A 435 3.56 32.47 -14.80
C ARG A 435 3.85 31.00 -15.09
N LEU A 436 2.83 30.22 -15.50
CA LEU A 436 2.96 28.81 -15.87
C LEU A 436 3.34 28.57 -17.35
N ASP A 437 3.73 29.63 -18.10
CA ASP A 437 4.06 29.56 -19.53
C ASP A 437 2.87 29.07 -20.42
N PHE A 438 1.61 29.30 -20.01
CA PHE A 438 0.43 28.90 -20.79
C PHE A 438 0.00 29.92 -21.86
N GLU A 439 0.73 31.02 -22.02
CA GLU A 439 0.51 32.05 -23.04
C GLU A 439 -0.99 32.43 -23.19
N PRO A 440 -1.64 32.96 -22.15
CA PRO A 440 -3.08 33.19 -22.15
C PRO A 440 -3.49 34.32 -23.10
N GLU A 441 -4.45 34.04 -23.99
CA GLU A 441 -5.10 35.01 -24.86
C GLU A 441 -6.54 35.24 -24.38
N VAL A 442 -6.92 36.52 -24.16
CA VAL A 442 -8.26 36.88 -23.72
C VAL A 442 -9.02 37.54 -24.85
N THR A 443 -10.14 36.94 -25.25
CA THR A 443 -11.04 37.51 -26.24
C THR A 443 -12.48 37.51 -25.70
N ASN A 444 -13.02 38.66 -25.39
CA ASN A 444 -14.26 38.86 -24.62
C ASN A 444 -14.17 38.16 -23.27
N ASP A 445 -15.02 37.14 -23.03
CA ASP A 445 -15.05 36.35 -21.77
C ASP A 445 -14.29 35.02 -21.88
N LEU A 446 -13.67 34.73 -23.05
CA LEU A 446 -12.95 33.48 -23.28
C LEU A 446 -11.46 33.68 -23.05
N ILE A 447 -10.89 32.85 -22.22
CA ILE A 447 -9.45 32.73 -21.97
C ILE A 447 -8.98 31.48 -22.70
N THR A 448 -8.05 31.64 -23.64
CA THR A 448 -7.43 30.52 -24.37
C THR A 448 -5.99 30.41 -23.96
N CYS A 449 -5.61 29.25 -23.43
CA CYS A 449 -4.27 28.91 -22.99
C CYS A 449 -3.60 27.99 -24.00
N HIS A 450 -2.38 28.31 -24.41
CA HIS A 450 -1.51 27.47 -25.24
C HIS A 450 -0.62 26.62 -24.33
N ILE A 451 -0.86 25.31 -24.34
CA ILE A 451 -0.27 24.40 -23.34
C ILE A 451 1.16 24.02 -23.77
N PRO A 452 2.17 24.20 -22.89
CA PRO A 452 3.53 23.75 -23.16
C PRO A 452 3.62 22.25 -23.40
N SER A 453 4.54 21.81 -24.25
CA SER A 453 4.74 20.40 -24.58
C SER A 453 5.09 19.52 -23.39
N SER A 454 5.65 20.10 -22.32
CA SER A 454 5.96 19.42 -21.07
C SER A 454 4.71 19.05 -20.24
N ARG A 455 3.61 19.82 -20.37
CA ARG A 455 2.35 19.62 -19.63
C ARG A 455 1.43 18.66 -20.36
N THR A 456 1.84 17.39 -20.37
CA THR A 456 1.08 16.30 -21.02
C THR A 456 -0.20 15.94 -20.28
N ASP A 457 -0.33 16.35 -19.02
CA ASP A 457 -1.48 16.16 -18.12
C ASP A 457 -2.68 17.06 -18.43
N MET A 458 -2.48 18.18 -19.11
CA MET A 458 -3.52 19.16 -19.35
C MET A 458 -4.47 18.70 -20.44
N GLU A 459 -5.72 18.36 -20.11
CA GLU A 459 -6.73 17.85 -21.04
C GLU A 459 -7.90 18.81 -21.26
N GLY A 460 -8.26 19.60 -20.25
CA GLY A 460 -9.43 20.45 -20.33
C GLY A 460 -9.51 21.55 -19.27
N MET A 461 -10.68 22.19 -19.21
CA MET A 461 -10.95 23.31 -18.28
C MET A 461 -10.78 22.90 -16.80
N ALA A 462 -10.99 21.62 -16.48
CA ALA A 462 -10.80 21.13 -15.12
C ALA A 462 -9.36 21.32 -14.65
N ASP A 463 -8.41 21.00 -15.53
CA ASP A 463 -6.99 21.08 -15.25
C ASP A 463 -6.54 22.54 -15.13
N LEU A 464 -7.09 23.44 -15.99
CA LEU A 464 -6.86 24.87 -15.85
C LEU A 464 -7.40 25.40 -14.50
N SER A 465 -8.54 24.90 -14.03
CA SER A 465 -9.09 25.30 -12.72
C SER A 465 -8.21 24.83 -11.57
N GLU A 466 -7.60 23.64 -11.65
CA GLU A 466 -6.63 23.13 -10.69
C GLU A 466 -5.41 24.03 -10.61
N GLU A 467 -4.86 24.43 -11.78
CA GLU A 467 -3.72 25.34 -11.84
C GLU A 467 -4.02 26.68 -11.15
N VAL A 468 -5.21 27.22 -11.34
CA VAL A 468 -5.61 28.49 -10.69
C VAL A 468 -5.65 28.36 -9.18
N ILE A 469 -6.33 27.32 -8.65
CA ILE A 469 -6.50 27.22 -7.20
C ILE A 469 -5.21 26.89 -6.46
N ARG A 470 -4.35 25.99 -7.01
CA ARG A 470 -3.10 25.63 -6.38
C ARG A 470 -2.11 26.83 -6.34
N MET A 471 -2.13 27.70 -7.36
CA MET A 471 -1.25 28.85 -7.45
C MET A 471 -1.74 30.05 -6.63
N LEU A 472 -3.06 30.24 -6.52
CA LEU A 472 -3.66 31.32 -5.71
C LEU A 472 -3.84 30.94 -4.24
N GLY A 473 -3.79 29.64 -3.91
CA GLY A 473 -3.86 29.06 -2.57
C GLY A 473 -5.23 28.48 -2.20
N TYR A 474 -5.21 27.29 -1.65
CA TYR A 474 -6.41 26.56 -1.18
C TYR A 474 -7.08 27.24 0.03
N ASP A 475 -6.39 28.07 0.78
CA ASP A 475 -6.91 28.88 1.87
C ASP A 475 -7.89 29.97 1.42
N ARG A 476 -7.89 30.31 0.11
CA ARG A 476 -8.86 31.20 -0.53
C ARG A 476 -10.20 30.54 -0.83
N LEU A 477 -10.33 29.22 -0.69
CA LEU A 477 -11.61 28.54 -0.89
C LEU A 477 -12.57 28.85 0.26
N PRO A 478 -13.76 29.42 -0.03
CA PRO A 478 -14.73 29.69 1.00
C PRO A 478 -15.33 28.38 1.55
N SER A 479 -15.40 28.24 2.85
CA SER A 479 -16.07 27.12 3.49
C SER A 479 -17.59 27.30 3.37
N THR A 480 -18.24 26.51 2.51
CA THR A 480 -19.68 26.56 2.26
C THR A 480 -20.35 25.23 2.58
N LEU A 481 -21.61 25.29 3.02
CA LEU A 481 -22.41 24.09 3.19
C LEU A 481 -22.97 23.65 1.82
N PRO A 482 -23.03 22.35 1.54
CA PRO A 482 -23.63 21.88 0.29
C PRO A 482 -25.12 22.19 0.26
N VAL A 483 -25.61 22.67 -0.87
CA VAL A 483 -27.04 22.85 -1.12
C VAL A 483 -27.59 21.57 -1.75
N MET A 484 -28.42 20.85 -1.00
CA MET A 484 -29.04 19.63 -1.46
C MET A 484 -30.47 19.51 -0.98
N PRO A 485 -31.35 18.79 -1.69
CA PRO A 485 -32.67 18.48 -1.19
C PRO A 485 -32.59 17.75 0.15
N MET A 486 -33.34 18.21 1.12
CA MET A 486 -33.46 17.51 2.41
C MET A 486 -34.14 16.17 2.18
N THR A 487 -33.48 15.11 2.59
CA THR A 487 -34.07 13.77 2.60
C THR A 487 -34.09 13.24 4.01
N GLU A 488 -35.18 12.53 4.36
CA GLU A 488 -35.26 11.83 5.64
C GLU A 488 -34.18 10.73 5.68
N GLY A 489 -33.24 10.89 6.60
CA GLY A 489 -32.20 9.87 6.82
C GLY A 489 -32.84 8.64 7.48
N LYS A 490 -32.86 7.50 6.79
CA LYS A 490 -33.29 6.23 7.34
C LYS A 490 -32.39 5.08 6.93
N LEU A 491 -32.35 4.09 7.82
CA LEU A 491 -31.62 2.85 7.51
C LEU A 491 -32.41 2.01 6.50
N THR A 492 -31.71 1.34 5.61
CA THR A 492 -32.28 0.26 4.82
C THR A 492 -32.72 -0.89 5.74
N TYR A 493 -33.58 -1.76 5.26
CA TYR A 493 -34.01 -2.92 6.05
C TYR A 493 -32.81 -3.82 6.42
N LYS A 494 -31.92 -4.07 5.50
CA LYS A 494 -30.66 -4.81 5.77
C LYS A 494 -29.85 -4.16 6.90
N GLN A 495 -29.66 -2.85 6.86
CA GLN A 495 -28.92 -2.12 7.91
C GLN A 495 -29.63 -2.18 9.27
N GLN A 496 -30.96 -2.09 9.28
CA GLN A 496 -31.75 -2.21 10.53
C GLN A 496 -31.58 -3.60 11.14
N LEU A 497 -31.74 -4.65 10.31
CA LEU A 497 -31.60 -6.03 10.75
C LEU A 497 -30.17 -6.35 11.23
N THR A 498 -29.16 -5.86 10.53
CA THR A 498 -27.76 -6.00 10.93
C THR A 498 -27.49 -5.36 12.31
N ARG A 499 -28.00 -4.15 12.54
CA ARG A 499 -27.87 -3.49 13.84
C ARG A 499 -28.63 -4.23 14.95
N GLN A 500 -29.86 -4.68 14.64
CA GLN A 500 -30.68 -5.46 15.58
C GLN A 500 -29.97 -6.77 15.95
N ALA A 501 -29.41 -7.49 14.99
CA ALA A 501 -28.66 -8.73 15.21
C ALA A 501 -27.47 -8.50 16.13
N ARG A 502 -26.63 -7.49 15.85
CA ARG A 502 -25.48 -7.16 16.72
C ARG A 502 -25.90 -6.79 18.12
N GLN A 503 -26.91 -5.93 18.27
CA GLN A 503 -27.42 -5.52 19.59
C GLN A 503 -27.97 -6.70 20.38
N PHE A 504 -28.72 -7.59 19.71
CA PHE A 504 -29.26 -8.79 20.34
C PHE A 504 -28.17 -9.71 20.84
N LEU A 505 -27.21 -10.07 19.98
CA LEU A 505 -26.12 -11.00 20.35
C LEU A 505 -25.22 -10.44 21.46
N CYS A 506 -24.91 -9.14 21.42
CA CYS A 506 -24.22 -8.48 22.53
C CYS A 506 -25.03 -8.51 23.83
N ALA A 507 -26.35 -8.30 23.78
CA ALA A 507 -27.22 -8.37 24.95
C ALA A 507 -27.35 -9.79 25.52
N GLN A 508 -27.11 -10.83 24.71
CA GLN A 508 -27.04 -12.22 25.14
C GLN A 508 -25.66 -12.61 25.72
N GLY A 509 -24.71 -11.67 25.80
CA GLY A 509 -23.40 -11.89 26.43
C GLY A 509 -22.30 -12.26 25.44
N LEU A 510 -22.52 -12.18 24.13
CA LEU A 510 -21.46 -12.41 23.14
C LEU A 510 -20.70 -11.12 22.82
N GLN A 511 -19.48 -11.26 22.38
CA GLN A 511 -18.62 -10.16 21.95
C GLN A 511 -18.55 -10.11 20.41
N ASP A 512 -18.83 -8.94 19.82
CA ASP A 512 -18.69 -8.70 18.39
C ASP A 512 -17.20 -8.59 18.05
N CYS A 513 -16.73 -9.35 17.07
CA CYS A 513 -15.34 -9.30 16.62
C CYS A 513 -15.27 -9.11 15.12
N LEU A 514 -14.11 -8.64 14.67
CA LEU A 514 -13.74 -8.46 13.27
C LEU A 514 -12.48 -9.25 12.99
N THR A 515 -12.56 -10.17 12.06
CA THR A 515 -11.41 -10.94 11.60
C THR A 515 -11.08 -10.58 10.16
N TYR A 516 -9.90 -11.01 9.69
CA TYR A 516 -9.50 -10.70 8.31
C TYR A 516 -10.35 -11.41 7.25
N THR A 517 -10.74 -10.68 6.23
CA THR A 517 -11.42 -11.23 5.05
C THR A 517 -10.49 -12.09 4.20
N LEU A 518 -9.18 -11.75 4.18
CA LEU A 518 -8.16 -12.52 3.48
C LEU A 518 -7.60 -13.62 4.38
N VAL A 519 -7.55 -14.83 3.86
CA VAL A 519 -7.16 -16.03 4.60
C VAL A 519 -6.09 -16.85 3.86
N SER A 520 -5.43 -17.76 4.59
CA SER A 520 -4.48 -18.71 4.03
C SER A 520 -5.16 -19.84 3.23
N THR A 521 -4.36 -20.59 2.46
CA THR A 521 -4.80 -21.81 1.78
C THR A 521 -5.45 -22.79 2.76
N GLU A 522 -4.83 -23.02 3.91
CA GLU A 522 -5.37 -23.94 4.94
C GLU A 522 -6.78 -23.53 5.40
N LYS A 523 -7.02 -22.24 5.67
CA LYS A 523 -8.33 -21.77 6.09
C LYS A 523 -9.36 -21.78 4.97
N LYS A 524 -8.92 -21.56 3.72
CA LYS A 524 -9.78 -21.74 2.54
C LYS A 524 -10.24 -23.19 2.43
N ASP A 525 -9.32 -24.16 2.60
CA ASP A 525 -9.61 -25.58 2.50
C ASP A 525 -10.47 -26.09 3.69
N ASN A 526 -10.40 -25.42 4.84
CA ASN A 526 -11.20 -25.67 6.03
C ASN A 526 -12.46 -24.77 6.12
N ALA A 527 -12.93 -24.22 5.00
CA ALA A 527 -14.18 -23.47 4.94
C ALA A 527 -15.38 -24.34 5.29
N ILE A 528 -16.29 -23.79 6.11
CA ILE A 528 -17.46 -24.49 6.64
C ILE A 528 -18.72 -23.80 6.11
N PHE A 529 -19.77 -24.57 5.80
CA PHE A 529 -21.04 -24.04 5.34
C PHE A 529 -20.95 -23.16 4.06
N ASN A 530 -19.96 -23.40 3.23
CA ASN A 530 -19.89 -22.79 1.91
C ASN A 530 -19.28 -23.79 0.91
N ASN A 531 -19.94 -23.99 -0.23
CA ASN A 531 -19.48 -24.82 -1.34
C ASN A 531 -19.03 -23.96 -2.54
N ASP A 532 -18.78 -22.66 -2.32
CA ASP A 532 -18.32 -21.76 -3.36
C ASP A 532 -16.79 -21.81 -3.52
N GLU A 533 -16.32 -21.62 -4.72
CA GLU A 533 -14.89 -21.55 -4.99
C GLU A 533 -14.30 -20.23 -4.49
N ALA A 534 -13.23 -20.31 -3.69
CA ALA A 534 -12.59 -19.12 -3.12
C ALA A 534 -11.80 -18.34 -4.19
N ILE A 535 -11.90 -17.03 -4.15
CA ILE A 535 -11.16 -16.14 -5.04
C ILE A 535 -9.72 -16.00 -4.54
N GLU A 536 -8.76 -16.33 -5.41
CA GLU A 536 -7.32 -16.15 -5.18
C GLU A 536 -6.87 -14.75 -5.61
N LEU A 537 -6.06 -14.07 -4.79
CA LEU A 537 -5.45 -12.79 -5.18
C LEU A 537 -4.31 -13.05 -6.17
N ALA A 538 -4.26 -12.26 -7.24
CA ALA A 538 -3.21 -12.35 -8.26
C ALA A 538 -1.80 -12.05 -7.68
N SER A 539 -1.70 -11.20 -6.67
CA SER A 539 -0.45 -10.86 -6.00
C SER A 539 -0.71 -10.67 -4.49
N PRO A 540 -0.74 -11.77 -3.72
CA PRO A 540 -0.98 -11.68 -2.28
C PRO A 540 0.24 -11.08 -1.55
N MET A 541 -0.01 -10.28 -0.52
CA MET A 541 1.07 -9.73 0.33
C MET A 541 1.81 -10.82 1.13
N SER A 542 1.12 -11.91 1.49
CA SER A 542 1.69 -13.06 2.17
C SER A 542 0.80 -14.29 1.94
N GLU A 543 1.32 -15.51 2.22
CA GLU A 543 0.54 -16.75 2.13
C GLU A 543 -0.66 -16.78 3.09
N GLU A 544 -0.60 -16.08 4.23
CA GLU A 544 -1.71 -15.96 5.17
C GLU A 544 -2.85 -15.09 4.65
N ARG A 545 -2.64 -14.36 3.54
CA ARG A 545 -3.56 -13.38 2.96
C ARG A 545 -3.82 -13.63 1.47
N ARG A 546 -3.88 -14.90 1.08
CA ARG A 546 -3.92 -15.31 -0.33
C ARG A 546 -5.33 -15.38 -0.93
N TYR A 547 -6.32 -15.79 -0.14
CA TYR A 547 -7.68 -16.04 -0.60
C TYR A 547 -8.71 -15.17 0.11
N ILE A 548 -9.77 -14.80 -0.60
CA ILE A 548 -10.97 -14.25 0.05
C ILE A 548 -11.71 -15.41 0.73
N ARG A 549 -12.06 -15.24 2.00
CA ARG A 549 -12.74 -16.27 2.78
C ARG A 549 -14.14 -16.56 2.27
N THR A 550 -14.52 -17.83 2.26
CA THR A 550 -15.87 -18.32 1.95
C THR A 550 -16.64 -18.75 3.19
N SER A 551 -16.01 -18.75 4.36
CA SER A 551 -16.58 -19.03 5.69
C SER A 551 -15.86 -18.19 6.74
N ILE A 552 -16.59 -17.79 7.79
CA ILE A 552 -16.05 -17.03 8.93
C ILE A 552 -15.53 -17.97 10.02
N LEU A 553 -16.05 -19.19 10.13
CA LEU A 553 -15.75 -20.11 11.24
C LEU A 553 -14.28 -20.44 11.43
N PRO A 554 -13.44 -20.68 10.38
CA PRO A 554 -12.00 -20.89 10.57
C PRO A 554 -11.29 -19.71 11.23
N SER A 555 -11.75 -18.47 10.93
CA SER A 555 -11.20 -17.27 11.56
C SER A 555 -11.64 -17.12 13.02
N LEU A 556 -12.87 -17.46 13.36
CA LEU A 556 -13.34 -17.47 14.75
C LEU A 556 -12.67 -18.56 15.58
N LEU A 557 -12.32 -19.70 14.97
CA LEU A 557 -11.55 -20.75 15.65
C LEU A 557 -10.16 -20.25 16.06
N ASP A 558 -9.53 -19.42 15.25
CA ASP A 558 -8.28 -18.74 15.63
C ASP A 558 -8.49 -17.80 16.82
N VAL A 559 -9.60 -17.04 16.84
CA VAL A 559 -9.92 -16.17 17.98
C VAL A 559 -10.05 -16.97 19.25
N VAL A 560 -10.74 -18.12 19.21
CA VAL A 560 -10.85 -19.03 20.36
C VAL A 560 -9.49 -19.56 20.78
N SER A 561 -8.69 -20.04 19.84
CA SER A 561 -7.36 -20.59 20.07
C SER A 561 -6.40 -19.56 20.66
N TYR A 562 -6.40 -18.34 20.10
CA TYR A 562 -5.59 -17.22 20.57
C TYR A 562 -5.89 -16.83 22.02
N ASN A 563 -7.17 -16.77 22.39
CA ASN A 563 -7.61 -16.41 23.74
C ASN A 563 -7.34 -17.54 24.73
N ARG A 564 -7.57 -18.81 24.36
CA ARG A 564 -7.24 -19.96 25.20
C ARG A 564 -5.75 -20.03 25.53
N ALA A 565 -4.87 -19.75 24.55
CA ALA A 565 -3.43 -19.68 24.77
C ALA A 565 -3.01 -18.61 25.79
N ARG A 566 -3.92 -17.64 26.08
CA ARG A 566 -3.74 -16.58 27.09
C ARG A 566 -4.54 -16.83 28.38
N ASN A 567 -4.95 -18.08 28.60
CA ASN A 567 -5.70 -18.51 29.76
C ASN A 567 -7.10 -17.88 29.92
N ILE A 568 -7.68 -17.34 28.84
CA ILE A 568 -9.08 -16.92 28.82
C ILE A 568 -9.92 -18.18 28.55
N LYS A 569 -10.77 -18.56 29.50
CA LYS A 569 -11.54 -19.81 29.43
C LYS A 569 -12.92 -19.63 28.80
N ASP A 570 -13.58 -18.54 29.16
CA ASP A 570 -14.94 -18.24 28.69
C ASP A 570 -14.85 -17.29 27.51
N ILE A 571 -15.11 -17.82 26.31
CA ILE A 571 -14.97 -17.12 25.03
C ILE A 571 -16.28 -17.30 24.28
N ASN A 572 -17.04 -16.21 24.17
CA ASN A 572 -18.32 -16.20 23.48
C ASN A 572 -18.30 -15.03 22.48
N VAL A 573 -18.05 -15.33 21.22
CA VAL A 573 -17.81 -14.33 20.18
C VAL A 573 -18.71 -14.58 18.99
N PHE A 574 -19.00 -13.52 18.26
CA PHE A 574 -19.66 -13.61 16.97
C PHE A 574 -19.04 -12.62 15.98
N GLU A 575 -19.24 -12.89 14.69
CA GLU A 575 -18.92 -11.96 13.61
C GLU A 575 -20.04 -11.97 12.59
N LEU A 576 -20.47 -10.76 12.19
CA LEU A 576 -21.44 -10.53 11.14
C LEU A 576 -20.76 -9.73 10.03
N SER A 577 -20.36 -10.41 8.96
CA SER A 577 -19.60 -9.81 7.86
C SER A 577 -19.75 -10.60 6.57
N ASP A 578 -19.20 -10.05 5.48
CA ASP A 578 -19.26 -10.68 4.17
C ASP A 578 -18.23 -11.81 4.03
N VAL A 579 -18.64 -12.84 3.32
CA VAL A 579 -17.83 -13.89 2.72
C VAL A 579 -18.04 -13.83 1.21
N ALA A 580 -17.03 -14.23 0.40
CA ALA A 580 -17.19 -14.19 -1.05
C ALA A 580 -16.45 -15.33 -1.74
N GLY A 581 -17.07 -15.83 -2.81
CA GLY A 581 -16.49 -16.75 -3.77
C GLY A 581 -16.77 -16.30 -5.20
N VAL A 582 -16.45 -17.15 -6.16
CA VAL A 582 -16.65 -16.83 -7.60
C VAL A 582 -18.10 -16.56 -7.96
N SER A 583 -19.07 -17.07 -7.21
CA SER A 583 -20.52 -16.81 -7.41
C SER A 583 -21.01 -15.49 -6.80
N GLY A 584 -20.17 -14.79 -6.04
CA GLY A 584 -20.51 -13.49 -5.44
C GLY A 584 -20.27 -13.42 -3.94
N ALA A 585 -20.67 -12.27 -3.36
CA ALA A 585 -20.56 -12.01 -1.94
C ALA A 585 -21.89 -12.24 -1.21
N LYS A 586 -21.80 -12.75 0.03
CA LYS A 586 -22.95 -12.95 0.93
C LYS A 586 -22.57 -12.52 2.35
N MET A 587 -23.54 -11.96 3.05
CA MET A 587 -23.36 -11.68 4.48
C MET A 587 -23.68 -12.92 5.30
N HIS A 588 -22.75 -13.33 6.13
CA HIS A 588 -22.89 -14.44 7.08
C HIS A 588 -22.84 -13.94 8.53
N LEU A 589 -23.56 -14.65 9.40
CA LEU A 589 -23.44 -14.55 10.84
C LEU A 589 -22.76 -15.83 11.34
N ALA A 590 -21.60 -15.67 11.98
CA ALA A 590 -20.90 -16.76 12.61
C ALA A 590 -20.80 -16.54 14.14
N ILE A 591 -20.93 -17.62 14.89
CA ILE A 591 -20.84 -17.64 16.37
C ILE A 591 -19.84 -18.71 16.76
N ALA A 592 -18.98 -18.40 17.73
CA ALA A 592 -18.10 -19.38 18.37
C ALA A 592 -18.15 -19.21 19.88
N MET A 593 -18.40 -20.33 20.60
CA MET A 593 -18.53 -20.31 22.03
C MET A 593 -17.68 -21.41 22.68
N SER A 594 -17.10 -21.09 23.82
CA SER A 594 -16.25 -22.00 24.59
C SER A 594 -16.25 -21.61 26.08
N GLY A 595 -16.21 -22.58 26.95
CA GLY A 595 -16.27 -22.37 28.42
C GLY A 595 -17.71 -22.17 28.91
N ASN A 596 -18.00 -21.05 29.51
CA ASN A 596 -19.32 -20.71 30.01
C ASN A 596 -19.85 -19.44 29.34
N LEU A 597 -21.14 -19.44 28.99
CA LEU A 597 -21.82 -18.23 28.58
C LEU A 597 -22.05 -17.29 29.77
N GLN A 598 -22.43 -17.86 30.90
CA GLN A 598 -22.66 -17.13 32.14
C GLN A 598 -22.17 -17.95 33.35
N GLN A 599 -21.56 -17.24 34.28
CA GLN A 599 -21.21 -17.82 35.60
C GLN A 599 -21.42 -16.78 36.68
N THR A 600 -22.19 -17.13 37.70
CA THR A 600 -22.33 -16.33 38.91
C THR A 600 -21.30 -16.78 39.94
N ARG A 601 -20.52 -15.83 40.51
CA ARG A 601 -19.33 -16.15 41.30
C ARG A 601 -19.63 -16.84 42.62
N TRP A 602 -20.68 -16.42 43.31
CA TRP A 602 -20.94 -16.88 44.68
C TRP A 602 -22.09 -17.90 44.77
N THR A 603 -23.05 -17.90 43.83
CA THR A 603 -24.10 -18.92 43.79
C THR A 603 -23.65 -20.18 43.02
N SER A 604 -22.55 -20.05 42.26
CA SER A 604 -22.01 -21.15 41.45
C SER A 604 -22.95 -21.61 40.32
N ASP A 605 -23.93 -20.76 39.94
CA ASP A 605 -24.78 -21.04 38.78
C ASP A 605 -23.95 -20.88 37.50
N VAL A 606 -23.97 -21.89 36.66
CA VAL A 606 -23.17 -21.96 35.45
C VAL A 606 -24.07 -22.32 34.28
N THR A 607 -24.00 -21.52 33.22
CA THR A 607 -24.58 -21.87 31.92
C THR A 607 -23.41 -22.23 30.99
N PRO A 608 -23.19 -23.50 30.67
CA PRO A 608 -22.09 -23.90 29.80
C PRO A 608 -22.34 -23.50 28.38
N SER A 609 -21.26 -23.18 27.63
CA SER A 609 -21.30 -22.96 26.19
C SER A 609 -21.29 -24.31 25.47
N ASP A 610 -22.47 -24.92 25.35
CA ASP A 610 -22.69 -26.23 24.74
C ASP A 610 -23.66 -26.15 23.53
N PHE A 611 -23.93 -27.30 22.94
CA PHE A 611 -24.86 -27.41 21.79
C PHE A 611 -26.23 -26.79 22.10
N TYR A 612 -26.79 -27.06 23.27
CA TYR A 612 -28.14 -26.61 23.64
C TYR A 612 -28.19 -25.10 23.91
N THR A 613 -27.18 -24.58 24.57
CA THR A 613 -27.03 -23.12 24.80
C THR A 613 -26.92 -22.38 23.48
N LEU A 614 -26.08 -22.86 22.54
CA LEU A 614 -25.95 -22.28 21.21
C LEU A 614 -27.25 -22.39 20.41
N LYS A 615 -27.91 -23.56 20.46
CA LYS A 615 -29.20 -23.78 19.78
C LYS A 615 -30.27 -22.81 20.30
N GLY A 616 -30.40 -22.67 21.62
CA GLY A 616 -31.33 -21.73 22.26
C GLY A 616 -31.04 -20.28 21.88
N LEU A 617 -29.77 -19.87 21.79
CA LEU A 617 -29.36 -18.56 21.32
C LEU A 617 -29.79 -18.30 19.85
N VAL A 618 -29.61 -19.29 18.99
CA VAL A 618 -30.02 -19.20 17.57
C VAL A 618 -31.55 -19.15 17.45
N GLU A 619 -32.29 -19.95 18.20
CA GLU A 619 -33.76 -19.91 18.26
C GLU A 619 -34.24 -18.52 18.71
N ALA A 620 -33.68 -17.98 19.79
CA ALA A 620 -34.03 -16.66 20.30
C ALA A 620 -33.67 -15.55 19.31
N PHE A 621 -32.55 -15.70 18.59
CA PHE A 621 -32.21 -14.78 17.50
C PHE A 621 -33.23 -14.78 16.37
N PHE A 622 -33.69 -15.95 15.94
CA PHE A 622 -34.73 -16.06 14.92
C PHE A 622 -36.03 -15.39 15.38
N GLU A 623 -36.45 -15.63 16.63
CA GLU A 623 -37.64 -14.99 17.21
C GLU A 623 -37.49 -13.45 17.22
N GLN A 624 -36.33 -12.96 17.66
CA GLN A 624 -36.02 -11.54 17.70
C GLN A 624 -36.13 -10.85 16.33
N ILE A 625 -35.79 -11.55 15.25
CA ILE A 625 -35.92 -11.01 13.88
C ILE A 625 -37.26 -11.33 13.24
N GLY A 626 -38.21 -11.89 13.99
CA GLY A 626 -39.61 -12.16 13.56
C GLY A 626 -39.81 -13.44 12.76
N ILE A 627 -38.91 -14.42 12.89
CA ILE A 627 -39.07 -15.76 12.34
C ILE A 627 -39.58 -16.69 13.43
N VAL A 628 -40.79 -17.20 13.24
CA VAL A 628 -41.46 -18.05 14.23
C VAL A 628 -40.84 -19.46 14.26
N ALA A 629 -40.77 -20.05 15.45
CA ALA A 629 -40.21 -21.39 15.73
C ALA A 629 -40.77 -22.50 14.80
N GLN A 630 -42.03 -22.45 14.43
CA GLN A 630 -42.64 -23.48 13.55
C GLN A 630 -42.07 -23.49 12.13
N ARG A 631 -41.30 -22.50 11.72
CA ARG A 631 -40.61 -22.44 10.42
C ARG A 631 -39.17 -22.95 10.46
N ILE A 632 -38.65 -23.14 11.65
CA ILE A 632 -37.26 -23.55 11.89
C ILE A 632 -37.29 -25.03 12.31
N SER A 633 -36.39 -25.79 11.77
CA SER A 633 -36.11 -27.14 12.26
C SER A 633 -34.60 -27.42 12.25
N PHE A 634 -34.19 -28.22 13.20
CA PHE A 634 -32.84 -28.72 13.31
C PHE A 634 -32.86 -30.18 12.92
N VAL A 635 -32.07 -30.50 11.88
CA VAL A 635 -31.98 -31.85 11.34
C VAL A 635 -30.54 -32.33 11.33
N GLU A 636 -30.34 -33.62 11.21
CA GLU A 636 -29.02 -34.23 11.18
C GLU A 636 -28.09 -33.52 10.19
N ASN A 637 -26.85 -33.29 10.62
CA ASN A 637 -25.81 -32.69 9.77
C ASN A 637 -25.17 -33.78 8.90
N ASP A 638 -25.59 -33.87 7.65
CA ASP A 638 -25.02 -34.70 6.59
C ASP A 638 -24.15 -33.90 5.61
N MET A 639 -23.99 -32.57 5.84
CA MET A 639 -23.24 -31.67 4.97
C MET A 639 -21.75 -31.61 5.34
N ASP A 640 -21.44 -31.50 6.64
CA ASP A 640 -20.07 -31.36 7.10
C ASP A 640 -19.84 -32.06 8.44
N THR A 641 -19.36 -33.29 8.35
CA THR A 641 -18.96 -34.11 9.52
C THR A 641 -17.44 -34.14 9.70
N THR A 642 -16.71 -33.38 8.87
CA THR A 642 -15.25 -33.26 8.96
C THR A 642 -14.87 -32.15 9.97
N HIS A 643 -15.60 -31.05 9.91
CA HIS A 643 -15.35 -29.91 10.81
C HIS A 643 -16.26 -29.93 12.04
N PHE A 644 -17.48 -30.46 11.92
CA PHE A 644 -18.40 -30.63 13.04
C PHE A 644 -18.37 -32.06 13.60
N HIS A 645 -18.73 -32.18 14.85
CA HIS A 645 -18.89 -33.49 15.49
C HIS A 645 -20.06 -34.24 14.84
N PRO A 646 -19.84 -35.50 14.38
CA PRO A 646 -20.83 -36.21 13.55
C PRO A 646 -22.18 -36.44 14.24
N TYR A 647 -22.24 -36.48 15.59
CA TYR A 647 -23.46 -36.74 16.35
C TYR A 647 -23.94 -35.57 17.20
N ARG A 648 -23.17 -34.46 17.25
CA ARG A 648 -23.51 -33.28 18.07
C ARG A 648 -23.50 -32.02 17.21
N SER A 649 -24.07 -32.12 16.02
CA SER A 649 -24.24 -31.01 15.10
C SER A 649 -25.54 -31.14 14.32
N ALA A 650 -26.05 -30.05 13.83
CA ALA A 650 -27.30 -30.01 13.08
C ALA A 650 -27.25 -28.98 11.96
N LYS A 651 -27.99 -29.27 10.89
CA LYS A 651 -28.38 -28.27 9.90
C LYS A 651 -29.52 -27.41 10.46
N ILE A 652 -29.47 -26.12 10.20
CA ILE A 652 -30.53 -25.18 10.49
C ILE A 652 -31.36 -25.02 9.24
N MET A 653 -32.60 -25.51 9.30
CA MET A 653 -33.53 -25.45 8.17
C MET A 653 -34.57 -24.35 8.39
N LEU A 654 -34.83 -23.58 7.35
CA LEU A 654 -35.90 -22.62 7.29
C LEU A 654 -36.88 -23.05 6.22
N GLY A 655 -37.89 -23.80 6.64
CA GLY A 655 -38.74 -24.52 5.73
C GLY A 655 -38.00 -25.66 5.04
N LYS A 656 -37.72 -25.55 3.74
CA LYS A 656 -36.96 -26.55 2.98
C LYS A 656 -35.50 -26.18 2.76
N ASP A 657 -35.16 -24.92 3.03
CA ASP A 657 -33.82 -24.37 2.73
C ASP A 657 -32.91 -24.50 3.95
N CYS A 658 -31.68 -24.99 3.72
CA CYS A 658 -30.64 -24.98 4.73
C CYS A 658 -30.03 -23.57 4.81
N VAL A 659 -30.20 -22.91 5.94
CA VAL A 659 -29.70 -21.53 6.17
C VAL A 659 -28.49 -21.50 7.09
N GLY A 660 -28.03 -22.63 7.60
CA GLY A 660 -26.86 -22.67 8.46
C GLY A 660 -26.54 -24.05 9.02
N LEU A 661 -25.41 -24.11 9.69
CA LEU A 661 -24.93 -25.24 10.49
C LEU A 661 -24.65 -24.79 11.92
N LEU A 662 -24.87 -25.67 12.89
CA LEU A 662 -24.48 -25.44 14.27
C LEU A 662 -24.08 -26.76 14.95
N GLY A 663 -23.20 -26.68 15.94
CA GLY A 663 -22.86 -27.83 16.78
C GLY A 663 -21.50 -27.76 17.42
N ASP A 664 -21.14 -28.85 18.09
CA ASP A 664 -19.78 -29.06 18.55
C ASP A 664 -18.85 -29.18 17.33
N ILE A 665 -17.70 -28.51 17.40
CA ILE A 665 -16.67 -28.71 16.39
C ILE A 665 -16.00 -30.08 16.56
N HIS A 666 -15.50 -30.66 15.47
CA HIS A 666 -14.81 -31.94 15.54
C HIS A 666 -13.59 -31.86 16.46
N PRO A 667 -13.38 -32.85 17.37
CA PRO A 667 -12.33 -32.80 18.39
C PRO A 667 -10.90 -32.57 17.87
N GLN A 668 -10.64 -32.83 16.58
CA GLN A 668 -9.35 -32.54 15.95
C GLN A 668 -9.01 -31.04 15.94
N TYR A 669 -9.99 -30.15 15.89
CA TYR A 669 -9.82 -28.69 15.90
C TYR A 669 -9.89 -28.08 17.31
N GLY A 670 -10.29 -28.86 18.31
CA GLY A 670 -10.36 -28.43 19.70
C GLY A 670 -11.47 -29.14 20.48
N LYS A 671 -11.39 -29.10 21.80
CA LYS A 671 -12.42 -29.68 22.67
C LYS A 671 -13.26 -28.58 23.29
N ASN A 672 -14.56 -28.88 23.51
CA ASN A 672 -15.52 -28.00 24.17
C ASN A 672 -15.58 -26.62 23.45
N ILE A 673 -15.76 -26.65 22.13
CA ILE A 673 -16.04 -25.50 21.30
C ILE A 673 -17.30 -25.79 20.51
N VAL A 674 -18.27 -24.89 20.58
CA VAL A 674 -19.49 -24.95 19.77
C VAL A 674 -19.53 -23.76 18.84
N MET A 675 -19.95 -24.00 17.61
CA MET A 675 -19.94 -22.98 16.56
C MET A 675 -21.24 -23.03 15.75
N ALA A 676 -21.60 -21.89 15.18
CA ALA A 676 -22.68 -21.79 14.21
C ALA A 676 -22.28 -20.81 13.09
N GLU A 677 -22.72 -21.10 11.86
CA GLU A 677 -22.66 -20.16 10.75
C GLU A 677 -23.99 -20.16 10.00
N LEU A 678 -24.51 -18.98 9.72
CA LEU A 678 -25.79 -18.76 9.05
C LEU A 678 -25.61 -17.83 7.85
N ASP A 679 -26.27 -18.14 6.73
CA ASP A 679 -26.46 -17.22 5.62
C ASP A 679 -27.44 -16.11 6.06
N PHE A 680 -26.90 -14.96 6.44
CA PHE A 680 -27.66 -13.83 6.94
C PHE A 680 -28.50 -13.15 5.85
N ASP A 681 -28.01 -13.13 4.61
CA ASP A 681 -28.76 -12.59 3.48
C ASP A 681 -30.01 -13.44 3.20
N ALA A 682 -29.94 -14.75 3.32
CA ALA A 682 -31.11 -15.61 3.23
C ALA A 682 -32.18 -15.29 4.30
N LEU A 683 -31.76 -14.79 5.48
CA LEU A 683 -32.69 -14.38 6.53
C LEU A 683 -33.35 -13.03 6.27
N ILE A 684 -32.74 -12.15 5.48
CA ILE A 684 -33.28 -10.82 5.16
C ILE A 684 -34.55 -10.95 4.33
N ASP A 685 -34.55 -11.79 3.32
CA ASP A 685 -35.62 -11.93 2.33
C ASP A 685 -36.84 -12.75 2.83
N VAL A 686 -36.68 -13.38 4.00
CA VAL A 686 -37.73 -14.18 4.59
C VAL A 686 -38.89 -13.31 5.06
N LYS A 687 -40.14 -13.69 4.68
CA LYS A 687 -41.33 -13.02 5.17
C LYS A 687 -41.42 -13.15 6.69
N LYS A 688 -41.37 -12.03 7.39
CA LYS A 688 -41.46 -11.97 8.84
C LYS A 688 -42.92 -12.15 9.30
N SER A 689 -43.08 -12.77 10.45
CA SER A 689 -44.41 -12.88 11.10
C SER A 689 -44.80 -11.56 11.75
N LYS A 690 -46.02 -11.14 11.56
CA LYS A 690 -46.53 -9.99 12.30
C LYS A 690 -46.73 -10.38 13.77
N ILE A 691 -46.25 -9.56 14.68
CA ILE A 691 -46.54 -9.71 16.10
C ILE A 691 -48.06 -9.62 16.29
N LYS A 692 -48.63 -10.64 16.89
CA LYS A 692 -50.07 -10.69 17.25
C LYS A 692 -50.19 -10.70 18.76
N PHE A 693 -50.99 -9.80 19.28
CA PHE A 693 -51.31 -9.83 20.69
C PHE A 693 -52.21 -11.06 20.96
N THR A 694 -51.83 -11.87 21.94
CA THR A 694 -52.61 -12.99 22.48
C THR A 694 -52.95 -12.65 23.91
N PRO A 695 -54.26 -12.50 24.26
CA PRO A 695 -54.63 -12.27 25.65
C PRO A 695 -54.19 -13.43 26.55
N VAL A 696 -53.81 -13.10 27.76
CA VAL A 696 -53.58 -14.12 28.79
C VAL A 696 -54.90 -14.80 29.10
N SER A 697 -54.92 -16.12 29.08
CA SER A 697 -56.12 -16.89 29.39
C SER A 697 -56.56 -16.65 30.85
N LYS A 698 -57.82 -16.52 31.07
CA LYS A 698 -58.47 -16.39 32.40
C LYS A 698 -58.62 -17.73 33.12
N TYR A 699 -58.39 -18.81 32.42
CA TYR A 699 -58.61 -20.17 32.92
C TYR A 699 -57.26 -20.82 33.26
N PRO A 700 -57.22 -21.68 34.32
CA PRO A 700 -55.97 -22.32 34.75
C PRO A 700 -55.51 -23.32 33.70
N SER A 701 -54.16 -23.50 33.63
CA SER A 701 -53.55 -24.60 32.88
C SER A 701 -53.44 -25.86 33.73
N VAL A 702 -53.33 -26.99 33.05
CA VAL A 702 -53.13 -28.32 33.69
C VAL A 702 -51.92 -28.98 33.00
N SER A 703 -50.97 -29.43 33.75
CA SER A 703 -49.78 -30.15 33.23
C SER A 703 -49.92 -31.66 33.44
N ARG A 704 -49.44 -32.44 32.52
CA ARG A 704 -49.32 -33.90 32.58
C ARG A 704 -47.94 -34.34 32.16
N ASP A 705 -47.27 -35.11 32.99
CA ASP A 705 -45.94 -35.67 32.75
C ASP A 705 -46.06 -37.05 32.12
N LEU A 706 -45.16 -37.30 31.15
CA LEU A 706 -45.06 -38.54 30.41
C LEU A 706 -43.61 -38.96 30.26
N ALA A 707 -43.36 -40.24 30.38
CA ALA A 707 -42.04 -40.77 30.04
C ALA A 707 -42.18 -41.86 28.96
N PHE A 708 -41.45 -41.70 27.89
CA PHE A 708 -41.43 -42.63 26.75
C PHE A 708 -40.09 -43.29 26.60
N VAL A 709 -40.13 -44.59 26.30
CA VAL A 709 -38.92 -45.31 25.84
C VAL A 709 -38.96 -45.30 24.32
N LEU A 710 -37.86 -44.80 23.74
CA LEU A 710 -37.70 -44.56 22.28
C LEU A 710 -36.40 -45.21 21.83
N ASP A 711 -36.32 -45.52 20.53
CA ASP A 711 -35.03 -45.79 19.89
C ASP A 711 -34.04 -44.66 20.17
N ARG A 712 -32.80 -45.00 20.48
CA ARG A 712 -31.75 -44.03 20.88
C ARG A 712 -31.51 -42.99 19.78
N THR A 713 -31.62 -43.40 18.50
CA THR A 713 -31.39 -42.52 17.33
C THR A 713 -32.61 -41.64 17.01
N MET A 714 -33.80 -41.92 17.58
CA MET A 714 -35.00 -41.18 17.34
C MET A 714 -34.88 -39.72 17.83
N PRO A 715 -35.00 -38.72 16.96
CA PRO A 715 -35.04 -37.33 17.43
C PRO A 715 -36.26 -37.06 18.31
N VAL A 716 -35.99 -36.46 19.49
CA VAL A 716 -37.10 -36.10 20.43
C VAL A 716 -38.09 -35.12 19.81
N GLN A 717 -37.58 -34.25 18.93
CA GLN A 717 -38.43 -33.30 18.19
C GLN A 717 -39.61 -33.96 17.45
N LYS A 718 -39.41 -35.18 16.94
CA LYS A 718 -40.48 -35.93 16.28
C LYS A 718 -41.61 -36.25 17.24
N VAL A 719 -41.31 -36.55 18.52
CA VAL A 719 -42.32 -36.76 19.57
C VAL A 719 -43.02 -35.47 19.86
N VAL A 720 -42.29 -34.38 20.06
CA VAL A 720 -42.83 -33.03 20.31
C VAL A 720 -43.72 -32.57 19.15
N ASP A 721 -43.32 -32.82 17.91
CA ASP A 721 -44.12 -32.48 16.71
C ASP A 721 -45.40 -33.29 16.63
N THR A 722 -45.35 -34.57 17.01
CA THR A 722 -46.55 -35.45 17.07
C THR A 722 -47.54 -34.96 18.11
N ILE A 723 -47.03 -34.56 19.30
CA ILE A 723 -47.86 -33.99 20.36
C ILE A 723 -48.55 -32.71 19.89
N ASN A 724 -47.77 -31.76 19.34
CA ASN A 724 -48.25 -30.49 18.84
C ASN A 724 -49.28 -30.66 17.69
N LYS A 725 -49.08 -31.65 16.81
CA LYS A 725 -50.02 -31.96 15.70
C LYS A 725 -51.35 -32.43 16.24
N GLN A 726 -51.35 -33.30 17.23
CA GLN A 726 -52.60 -33.78 17.86
C GLN A 726 -53.33 -32.67 18.63
N GLY A 727 -52.61 -31.83 19.36
CA GLY A 727 -53.16 -30.66 20.06
C GLY A 727 -53.88 -29.67 19.12
N ARG A 728 -53.39 -29.51 17.87
CA ARG A 728 -54.02 -28.61 16.87
C ARG A 728 -55.36 -29.13 16.32
N LEU A 729 -55.66 -30.41 16.49
CA LEU A 729 -56.92 -31.00 16.07
C LEU A 729 -58.09 -30.64 17.00
N ASN A 730 -57.79 -30.30 18.26
CA ASN A 730 -58.80 -29.84 19.22
C ASN A 730 -58.75 -28.31 19.35
N LYS A 731 -59.78 -27.63 18.87
CA LYS A 731 -59.86 -26.16 18.87
C LYS A 731 -60.20 -25.55 20.25
N GLU A 732 -60.74 -26.33 21.17
CA GLU A 732 -61.16 -25.86 22.49
C GLU A 732 -60.06 -26.06 23.55
N MET A 733 -59.12 -26.96 23.29
CA MET A 733 -57.99 -27.24 24.15
C MET A 733 -56.70 -26.91 23.43
N ILE A 734 -55.84 -26.09 24.05
CA ILE A 734 -54.59 -25.63 23.47
C ILE A 734 -53.45 -26.31 24.24
N ILE A 735 -52.53 -26.95 23.54
CA ILE A 735 -51.22 -27.32 24.10
C ILE A 735 -50.43 -26.03 24.11
N ARG A 736 -50.13 -25.53 25.31
CA ARG A 736 -49.35 -24.30 25.51
C ARG A 736 -47.89 -24.54 25.44
N ASP A 737 -47.46 -25.64 26.01
CA ASP A 737 -46.04 -25.98 26.08
C ASP A 737 -45.84 -27.50 26.10
N VAL A 738 -44.70 -27.93 25.60
CA VAL A 738 -44.23 -29.30 25.66
C VAL A 738 -42.75 -29.24 26.03
N GLU A 739 -42.47 -29.47 27.31
CA GLU A 739 -41.11 -29.37 27.84
C GLU A 739 -40.51 -30.76 28.02
N VAL A 740 -39.29 -30.96 27.56
CA VAL A 740 -38.47 -32.13 27.80
C VAL A 740 -37.66 -31.85 29.06
N PHE A 741 -37.97 -32.51 30.15
CA PHE A 741 -37.29 -32.23 31.42
C PHE A 741 -36.28 -33.31 31.86
N ASP A 742 -36.32 -34.51 31.24
CA ASP A 742 -35.33 -35.57 31.53
C ASP A 742 -35.11 -36.48 30.32
N VAL A 743 -33.86 -36.86 30.10
CA VAL A 743 -33.44 -37.89 29.13
C VAL A 743 -32.51 -38.87 29.84
N TYR A 744 -33.00 -40.09 30.04
CA TYR A 744 -32.27 -41.10 30.76
C TYR A 744 -31.78 -42.23 29.85
N GLU A 745 -30.48 -42.51 29.96
CA GLU A 745 -29.82 -43.63 29.31
C GLU A 745 -29.05 -44.38 30.41
N GLY A 746 -29.53 -45.55 30.85
CA GLY A 746 -28.90 -46.25 31.97
C GLY A 746 -29.43 -47.67 32.19
N GLU A 747 -29.18 -48.28 33.35
CA GLU A 747 -29.38 -49.70 33.64
C GLU A 747 -30.81 -50.23 33.46
N HIS A 748 -31.83 -49.38 33.41
CA HIS A 748 -33.24 -49.76 33.26
C HIS A 748 -33.79 -49.49 31.84
N VAL A 749 -32.94 -49.18 30.87
CA VAL A 749 -33.31 -48.97 29.46
C VAL A 749 -32.33 -49.74 28.60
N SER A 750 -32.80 -50.40 27.53
CA SER A 750 -31.88 -51.15 26.65
C SER A 750 -30.82 -50.23 25.99
N LYS A 751 -29.66 -50.80 25.62
CA LYS A 751 -28.54 -50.01 25.05
C LYS A 751 -28.88 -49.23 23.80
N ASP A 752 -29.91 -49.69 23.07
CA ASP A 752 -30.37 -49.08 21.82
C ASP A 752 -31.57 -48.16 22.03
N GLU A 753 -31.94 -47.93 23.27
CA GLU A 753 -33.09 -47.10 23.65
C GLU A 753 -32.68 -45.98 24.63
N LYS A 754 -33.51 -44.97 24.71
CA LYS A 754 -33.48 -43.87 25.69
C LYS A 754 -34.88 -43.63 26.25
N SER A 755 -34.98 -43.25 27.53
CA SER A 755 -36.19 -42.77 28.15
C SER A 755 -36.22 -41.24 28.10
N VAL A 756 -37.29 -40.66 27.56
CA VAL A 756 -37.51 -39.20 27.47
C VAL A 756 -38.73 -38.85 28.28
N ALA A 757 -38.58 -37.96 29.24
CA ALA A 757 -39.67 -37.44 30.05
C ALA A 757 -40.07 -36.05 29.57
N LEU A 758 -41.37 -35.87 29.36
CA LEU A 758 -41.98 -34.67 28.81
C LEU A 758 -43.09 -34.19 29.73
N SER A 759 -43.20 -32.90 29.94
CA SER A 759 -44.34 -32.23 30.54
C SER A 759 -45.18 -31.54 29.48
N ILE A 760 -46.47 -31.83 29.38
CA ILE A 760 -47.38 -31.23 28.46
C ILE A 760 -48.35 -30.33 29.21
N THR A 761 -48.38 -29.05 28.88
CA THR A 761 -49.27 -28.07 29.49
C THR A 761 -50.50 -27.80 28.60
N PHE A 762 -51.66 -28.14 29.11
CA PHE A 762 -52.96 -27.94 28.48
C PHE A 762 -53.64 -26.72 29.06
N GLN A 763 -54.31 -25.93 28.23
CA GLN A 763 -55.16 -24.79 28.65
C GLN A 763 -56.28 -24.55 27.64
N SER A 764 -57.40 -24.01 28.12
CA SER A 764 -58.46 -23.48 27.25
C SER A 764 -58.56 -21.97 27.43
N ASP A 765 -58.95 -21.29 26.37
CA ASP A 765 -59.25 -19.84 26.42
C ASP A 765 -60.75 -19.57 26.67
N SER A 766 -61.60 -20.61 26.72
CA SER A 766 -63.03 -20.52 26.84
C SER A 766 -63.61 -20.97 28.18
N HIS A 767 -62.96 -21.98 28.84
CA HIS A 767 -63.43 -22.58 30.08
C HIS A 767 -62.33 -23.28 30.85
N THR A 768 -62.53 -23.65 32.10
CA THR A 768 -61.68 -24.51 32.91
C THR A 768 -61.74 -25.94 32.39
N LEU A 769 -60.62 -26.52 31.97
CA LEU A 769 -60.57 -27.87 31.45
C LEU A 769 -60.95 -28.89 32.54
N LYS A 770 -61.73 -29.91 32.15
CA LYS A 770 -62.03 -31.07 33.00
C LYS A 770 -61.10 -32.23 32.69
N ASP A 771 -60.92 -33.10 33.70
CA ASP A 771 -60.03 -34.28 33.53
C ASP A 771 -60.43 -35.19 32.38
N GLU A 772 -61.74 -35.33 32.13
CA GLU A 772 -62.31 -36.15 31.03
C GLU A 772 -61.88 -35.58 29.64
N GLU A 773 -61.92 -34.27 29.45
CA GLU A 773 -61.52 -33.59 28.23
C GLU A 773 -59.97 -33.76 27.98
N ILE A 774 -59.17 -33.59 29.06
CA ILE A 774 -57.70 -33.76 28.99
C ILE A 774 -57.36 -35.21 28.67
N ASN A 775 -58.02 -36.19 29.33
CA ASN A 775 -57.76 -37.63 29.12
C ASN A 775 -58.02 -38.07 27.68
N GLN A 776 -59.09 -37.58 27.04
CA GLN A 776 -59.40 -37.88 25.63
C GLN A 776 -58.27 -37.42 24.66
N VAL A 777 -57.76 -36.20 24.84
CA VAL A 777 -56.67 -35.71 24.01
C VAL A 777 -55.37 -36.39 24.35
N PHE A 778 -55.16 -36.68 25.61
CA PHE A 778 -53.99 -37.39 26.15
C PHE A 778 -53.87 -38.82 25.61
N GLU A 779 -55.02 -39.61 25.59
CA GLU A 779 -55.05 -40.94 24.98
C GLU A 779 -54.78 -40.91 23.48
N ALA A 780 -55.30 -39.92 22.76
CA ALA A 780 -55.03 -39.73 21.34
C ALA A 780 -53.54 -39.41 21.08
N ILE A 781 -52.91 -38.59 21.93
CA ILE A 781 -51.49 -38.27 21.86
C ILE A 781 -50.67 -39.58 22.08
N LEU A 782 -50.96 -40.36 23.10
CA LEU A 782 -50.29 -41.64 23.40
C LEU A 782 -50.36 -42.61 22.19
N GLU A 783 -51.55 -42.79 21.62
CA GLU A 783 -51.76 -43.68 20.47
C GLU A 783 -50.91 -43.24 19.27
N HIS A 784 -50.88 -41.92 18.97
CA HIS A 784 -50.12 -41.43 17.85
C HIS A 784 -48.59 -41.47 18.08
N ILE A 785 -48.12 -41.20 19.29
CA ILE A 785 -46.71 -41.33 19.64
C ILE A 785 -46.28 -42.79 19.51
N GLN A 786 -47.06 -43.72 19.96
CA GLN A 786 -46.76 -45.15 19.80
C GLN A 786 -46.68 -45.55 18.30
N LYS A 787 -47.62 -45.02 17.48
CA LYS A 787 -47.68 -45.35 16.06
C LYS A 787 -46.61 -44.66 15.24
N ASP A 788 -46.48 -43.36 15.41
CA ASP A 788 -45.63 -42.52 14.56
C ASP A 788 -44.14 -42.52 14.98
N CYS A 789 -43.92 -42.74 16.29
CA CYS A 789 -42.57 -42.73 16.85
C CYS A 789 -42.13 -44.11 17.37
N ASN A 790 -42.94 -45.16 17.27
CA ASN A 790 -42.68 -46.51 17.83
C ASN A 790 -42.23 -46.47 19.30
N ALA A 791 -42.78 -45.53 20.08
CA ALA A 791 -42.44 -45.28 21.44
C ALA A 791 -43.36 -46.01 22.42
N THR A 792 -42.82 -46.50 23.51
CA THR A 792 -43.60 -47.15 24.58
C THR A 792 -43.64 -46.28 25.82
N LEU A 793 -44.80 -46.20 26.46
CA LEU A 793 -44.93 -45.48 27.73
C LEU A 793 -44.14 -46.23 28.79
N ARG A 794 -43.27 -45.54 29.52
CA ARG A 794 -42.55 -46.08 30.63
C ARG A 794 -43.51 -46.19 31.84
N SER A 795 -43.73 -47.41 32.34
CA SER A 795 -44.54 -47.66 33.51
C SER A 795 -43.85 -47.28 34.80
#